data_0f8aed7283e75082c6ee4091dc3fa29f
#
_entry.id   0f8aed7283e75082c6ee4091dc3fa29f
#
_cell.length_a   1.000
_cell.length_b   1.000
_cell.length_c   1.000
_cell.angle_alpha   90.00
_cell.angle_beta   90.00
_cell.angle_gamma   90.00
#
_symmetry.space_group_name_H-M   'P 1'
#
loop_
_entity.id
_entity.type
_entity.pdbx_description
1 polymer ?
#
loop_
_entity_poly.entity_id
_entity_poly.type
_entity_poly.pdbx_seq_one_letter_code
_entity_poly.pdbx_strand_id
1 'polypeptide(L)'
;MNVGQWMQTHRRSLLFVIALLAIAGALAAFQLPISLFPNVSFPRAVVSLDAGDRPAEQMATLVTMPVEEALRRVPNVRDVDSRTSRGAAEISLNFDWGTDMAQATLQAQSAISEILATLPPGTTMQVRRMDPTVFPVLAYSLTSTRQSLSALHDVAQFQMRPLLSSVEGVARVEVTGGAQDEFEVAVDPARLAAYKLSLADVSKAIGASNVLMANGRIEDHDKLYLVVSNATVTQLDELRNVVVSAGGTASGNASGTQIRLGDVATVSQGVVPQWIRVTADGEDAVLLNIYQQPGANSVAMARAIRAKLAAFEPQMPAGVHLSNWYDQSELVIASATSVRDAIMIGVVLAALTLFAFLRNWKITAIAVALVPVVMAATILLLDVFGMGFNIMTLGGMAAAVGLVIDDAIVMIEHIARRMREAGAHAFHGRVMAAALEFTRPLAGSSAATLIIFVPLAFLSGVTGAFFKALSVTMASALFISFLVTWLAVPILCDRWLTPADAEEHKDTRFAAWLNRGYASLIGRVSARPLLVLVGVVPLIVVAAFAFTRVGSGFMPSMDEGGFVLDYHTQPGTSITETDRLMKQIEQIIRANPNVATYSRRTGAGLGGDLNEPNKGDFFVRLKSGKREPIDTVMEEIRSQIETHVPGVSIELAQLMEDLIGDLTAVPQPVQIKIFSDDAQTLETTARKVAARIGRIHGIVDVNDGINPAGDALELHILPAAAAAEGMDPQAIAQAVTDMLEGDVATQFQRGPKTVGVRVRVSGARALTDTELGQLQIRAPDGHLFALKRVADRVTLTGQAEISRSNLKRMVAVTARIDGRDLGSTIADVRNALGDANLLPTGVYYELGGLYQQQQIAFRGLLTVFGAAIALVFGLLLFLYERLRVALAVLAMPLLAAGAVFIGLWITGIELNISAMMGMTMIIGIVTEVAIFYVSELQALVRDDEMPFGDALQAAGRNRLRPIAMTTIAAILALLPLAFALGQGSAMQQPLAIAIISGLIVQLPLVLLLLPVLLKLLMKKRAA
;
A
#
# COMPACT_ATOMS: atom_id res chain seq x y z
N MET A 1 17.57 44.51 -26.08
CA MET A 1 17.79 43.33 -26.97
C MET A 1 16.48 42.57 -27.01
N ASN A 2 15.83 42.47 -28.18
CA ASN A 2 14.61 41.67 -28.29
C ASN A 2 14.95 40.19 -28.02
N VAL A 3 14.07 39.46 -27.28
CA VAL A 3 14.27 38.06 -26.91
C VAL A 3 14.71 37.20 -28.11
N GLY A 4 14.12 37.44 -29.28
CA GLY A 4 14.49 36.71 -30.49
C GLY A 4 15.93 36.94 -30.98
N GLN A 5 16.44 38.18 -30.87
CA GLN A 5 17.83 38.47 -31.20
C GLN A 5 18.78 37.81 -30.19
N TRP A 6 18.40 37.78 -28.92
CA TRP A 6 19.14 37.07 -27.88
C TRP A 6 19.22 35.57 -28.15
N MET A 7 18.11 34.93 -28.52
CA MET A 7 18.06 33.52 -28.88
C MET A 7 18.90 33.20 -30.11
N GLN A 8 18.86 34.03 -31.12
CA GLN A 8 19.71 33.85 -32.32
C GLN A 8 21.21 33.98 -32.01
N THR A 9 21.58 34.98 -31.18
CA THR A 9 22.98 35.20 -30.80
C THR A 9 23.52 34.03 -29.96
N HIS A 10 22.69 33.46 -29.08
CA HIS A 10 23.11 32.39 -28.14
C HIS A 10 22.62 31.01 -28.55
N ARG A 11 22.17 30.76 -29.78
CA ARG A 11 21.59 29.52 -30.29
C ARG A 11 22.40 28.26 -29.97
N ARG A 12 23.74 28.31 -30.07
CA ARG A 12 24.64 27.18 -29.78
C ARG A 12 24.67 26.89 -28.27
N SER A 13 24.74 27.93 -27.45
CA SER A 13 24.77 27.83 -26.01
C SER A 13 23.43 27.27 -25.46
N LEU A 14 22.30 27.70 -26.02
CA LEU A 14 20.96 27.21 -25.63
C LEU A 14 20.80 25.72 -25.93
N LEU A 15 21.14 25.29 -27.17
CA LEU A 15 21.10 23.86 -27.52
C LEU A 15 22.08 23.04 -26.67
N PHE A 16 23.27 23.58 -26.37
CA PHE A 16 24.22 22.91 -25.48
C PHE A 16 23.69 22.76 -24.08
N VAL A 17 23.06 23.78 -23.49
CA VAL A 17 22.43 23.69 -22.15
C VAL A 17 21.29 22.67 -22.14
N ILE A 18 20.42 22.67 -23.16
CA ILE A 18 19.32 21.68 -23.28
C ILE A 18 19.89 20.26 -23.40
N ALA A 19 20.93 20.07 -24.24
CA ALA A 19 21.58 18.77 -24.37
C ALA A 19 22.25 18.34 -23.04
N LEU A 20 22.89 19.26 -22.34
CA LEU A 20 23.51 19.01 -21.03
C LEU A 20 22.45 18.60 -20.00
N LEU A 21 21.30 19.29 -19.93
CA LEU A 21 20.20 18.94 -19.05
C LEU A 21 19.63 17.54 -19.39
N ALA A 22 19.49 17.23 -20.69
CA ALA A 22 19.05 15.91 -21.12
C ALA A 22 20.04 14.79 -20.72
N ILE A 23 21.35 15.04 -20.89
CA ILE A 23 22.39 14.09 -20.47
C ILE A 23 22.39 13.95 -18.94
N ALA A 24 22.32 15.05 -18.19
CA ALA A 24 22.24 15.01 -16.73
C ALA A 24 21.01 14.23 -16.25
N GLY A 25 19.85 14.45 -16.89
CA GLY A 25 18.63 13.70 -16.58
C GLY A 25 18.71 12.21 -16.94
N ALA A 26 19.37 11.88 -18.06
CA ALA A 26 19.62 10.49 -18.42
C ALA A 26 20.57 9.80 -17.41
N LEU A 27 21.55 10.52 -16.87
CA LEU A 27 22.42 10.00 -15.80
C LEU A 27 21.65 9.86 -14.47
N ALA A 28 20.83 10.85 -14.11
CA ALA A 28 19.97 10.80 -12.94
C ALA A 28 19.02 9.58 -12.97
N ALA A 29 18.53 9.19 -14.16
CA ALA A 29 17.67 8.02 -14.32
C ALA A 29 18.30 6.71 -13.82
N PHE A 30 19.61 6.59 -13.81
CA PHE A 30 20.32 5.42 -13.28
C PHE A 30 20.55 5.48 -11.76
N GLN A 31 20.42 6.66 -11.15
CA GLN A 31 20.67 6.88 -9.72
C GLN A 31 19.37 6.96 -8.90
N LEU A 32 18.27 7.33 -9.54
CA LEU A 32 16.98 7.45 -8.87
C LEU A 32 16.55 6.13 -8.22
N PRO A 33 16.12 6.16 -6.94
CA PRO A 33 15.58 4.98 -6.29
C PRO A 33 14.29 4.53 -6.98
N ILE A 34 14.16 3.22 -7.14
CA ILE A 34 12.97 2.60 -7.73
C ILE A 34 12.24 1.85 -6.62
N SER A 35 10.97 2.21 -6.40
CA SER A 35 10.09 1.60 -5.40
C SER A 35 8.69 1.37 -5.97
N LEU A 36 7.87 0.56 -5.32
CA LEU A 36 6.48 0.35 -5.75
C LEU A 36 5.65 1.62 -5.52
N PHE A 37 5.75 2.17 -4.31
CA PHE A 37 4.99 3.32 -3.86
C PHE A 37 5.84 4.58 -3.75
N PRO A 38 5.21 5.77 -3.84
CA PRO A 38 5.88 7.00 -3.43
C PRO A 38 6.27 6.92 -1.95
N ASN A 39 7.34 7.62 -1.58
CA ASN A 39 7.75 7.72 -0.18
C ASN A 39 6.76 8.61 0.59
N VAL A 40 5.77 7.97 1.19
CA VAL A 40 4.68 8.64 1.91
C VAL A 40 4.70 8.24 3.38
N SER A 41 4.68 9.22 4.27
CA SER A 41 4.44 9.01 5.69
C SER A 41 2.94 9.01 5.96
N PHE A 42 2.40 7.84 6.26
CA PHE A 42 1.00 7.74 6.71
C PHE A 42 0.87 8.30 8.12
N PRO A 43 -0.17 9.09 8.41
CA PRO A 43 -0.36 9.71 9.71
C PRO A 43 -0.97 8.71 10.71
N ARG A 44 -0.34 7.55 10.87
CA ARG A 44 -0.80 6.47 11.76
C ARG A 44 0.36 5.88 12.55
N ALA A 45 0.14 5.69 13.85
CA ALA A 45 1.00 4.90 14.72
C ALA A 45 0.17 3.81 15.41
N VAL A 46 0.78 2.67 15.64
CA VAL A 46 0.18 1.55 16.36
C VAL A 46 0.96 1.31 17.63
N VAL A 47 0.25 1.23 18.74
CA VAL A 47 0.78 0.90 20.06
C VAL A 47 0.31 -0.50 20.41
N SER A 48 1.23 -1.44 20.51
CA SER A 48 0.98 -2.80 20.99
C SER A 48 1.36 -2.88 22.48
N LEU A 49 0.46 -3.41 23.28
CA LEU A 49 0.59 -3.57 24.72
C LEU A 49 0.43 -5.05 25.07
N ASP A 50 1.31 -5.57 25.92
CA ASP A 50 1.23 -6.89 26.50
C ASP A 50 1.33 -6.74 28.04
N ALA A 51 0.32 -7.23 28.75
CA ALA A 51 0.25 -7.17 30.19
C ALA A 51 0.15 -8.56 30.86
N GLY A 52 0.50 -9.62 30.11
CA GLY A 52 0.34 -11.01 30.50
C GLY A 52 -1.12 -11.46 30.46
N ASP A 53 -1.36 -12.76 30.53
CA ASP A 53 -2.68 -13.36 30.40
C ASP A 53 -3.70 -12.77 31.38
N ARG A 54 -4.62 -11.96 30.86
CA ARG A 54 -5.71 -11.29 31.60
C ARG A 54 -6.99 -11.37 30.78
N PRO A 55 -8.17 -11.55 31.40
CA PRO A 55 -9.45 -11.43 30.70
C PRO A 55 -9.57 -10.09 29.96
N ALA A 56 -10.21 -10.09 28.81
CA ALA A 56 -10.32 -8.90 27.93
C ALA A 56 -10.93 -7.69 28.67
N GLU A 57 -11.95 -7.87 29.52
CA GLU A 57 -12.55 -6.79 30.31
C GLU A 57 -11.58 -6.19 31.35
N GLN A 58 -10.76 -7.01 31.99
CA GLN A 58 -9.73 -6.51 32.91
C GLN A 58 -8.62 -5.79 32.14
N MET A 59 -8.20 -6.35 31.00
CA MET A 59 -7.22 -5.73 30.12
C MET A 59 -7.73 -4.38 29.62
N ALA A 60 -8.99 -4.30 29.20
CA ALA A 60 -9.61 -3.06 28.78
C ALA A 60 -9.62 -1.99 29.87
N THR A 61 -10.02 -2.37 31.09
CA THR A 61 -10.19 -1.43 32.20
C THR A 61 -8.86 -0.99 32.79
N LEU A 62 -7.91 -1.92 32.98
CA LEU A 62 -6.65 -1.65 33.69
C LEU A 62 -5.53 -1.13 32.78
N VAL A 63 -5.59 -1.41 31.49
CA VAL A 63 -4.51 -1.09 30.55
C VAL A 63 -5.02 -0.24 29.38
N THR A 64 -5.97 -0.74 28.60
CA THR A 64 -6.36 -0.08 27.34
C THR A 64 -6.97 1.30 27.56
N MET A 65 -7.96 1.42 28.44
CA MET A 65 -8.64 2.71 28.70
C MET A 65 -7.71 3.80 29.26
N PRO A 66 -6.87 3.54 30.28
CA PRO A 66 -5.88 4.54 30.73
C PRO A 66 -4.91 4.97 29.64
N VAL A 67 -4.46 4.02 28.79
CA VAL A 67 -3.57 4.34 27.68
C VAL A 67 -4.28 5.12 26.58
N GLU A 68 -5.52 4.78 26.21
CA GLU A 68 -6.34 5.57 25.28
C GLU A 68 -6.47 7.04 25.74
N GLU A 69 -6.76 7.26 27.03
CA GLU A 69 -6.90 8.60 27.60
C GLU A 69 -5.59 9.39 27.56
N ALA A 70 -4.46 8.74 27.84
CA ALA A 70 -3.14 9.37 27.75
C ALA A 70 -2.82 9.73 26.30
N LEU A 71 -3.05 8.82 25.37
CA LEU A 71 -2.77 8.99 23.94
C LEU A 71 -3.69 10.02 23.29
N ARG A 72 -4.92 10.20 23.76
CA ARG A 72 -5.85 11.22 23.23
C ARG A 72 -5.34 12.64 23.45
N ARG A 73 -4.44 12.86 24.40
CA ARG A 73 -3.83 14.17 24.72
C ARG A 73 -2.66 14.51 23.79
N VAL A 74 -2.17 13.55 23.02
CA VAL A 74 -1.07 13.79 22.08
C VAL A 74 -1.54 14.75 20.98
N PRO A 75 -0.78 15.81 20.67
CA PRO A 75 -1.17 16.79 19.65
C PRO A 75 -1.43 16.17 18.27
N ASN A 76 -2.41 16.72 17.54
CA ASN A 76 -2.82 16.30 16.20
C ASN A 76 -3.42 14.88 16.11
N VAL A 77 -3.70 14.21 17.23
CA VAL A 77 -4.45 12.96 17.22
C VAL A 77 -5.89 13.24 16.84
N ARG A 78 -6.33 12.70 15.72
CA ARG A 78 -7.69 12.81 15.22
C ARG A 78 -8.59 11.72 15.81
N ASP A 79 -8.19 10.45 15.66
CA ASP A 79 -8.94 9.30 16.13
C ASP A 79 -8.05 8.34 16.91
N VAL A 80 -8.63 7.69 17.93
CA VAL A 80 -8.00 6.62 18.72
C VAL A 80 -8.91 5.41 18.63
N ASP A 81 -8.47 4.37 17.96
CA ASP A 81 -9.16 3.09 17.85
C ASP A 81 -8.38 2.02 18.61
N SER A 82 -9.05 1.15 19.34
CA SER A 82 -8.39 0.07 20.07
C SER A 82 -9.07 -1.27 19.90
N ARG A 83 -8.27 -2.32 19.99
CA ARG A 83 -8.69 -3.71 20.10
C ARG A 83 -8.02 -4.32 21.31
N THR A 84 -8.82 -4.91 22.19
CA THR A 84 -8.37 -5.52 23.44
C THR A 84 -8.76 -6.98 23.45
N SER A 85 -7.77 -7.85 23.49
CA SER A 85 -7.91 -9.29 23.63
C SER A 85 -7.43 -9.76 25.00
N ARG A 86 -7.32 -11.07 25.21
CA ARG A 86 -6.72 -11.65 26.39
C ARG A 86 -5.26 -11.26 26.51
N GLY A 87 -4.90 -10.49 27.54
CA GLY A 87 -3.53 -10.09 27.85
C GLY A 87 -2.89 -9.07 26.94
N ALA A 88 -3.47 -8.80 25.77
CA ALA A 88 -2.92 -7.91 24.77
C ALA A 88 -3.92 -6.81 24.37
N ALA A 89 -3.39 -5.65 24.00
CA ALA A 89 -4.16 -4.59 23.38
C ALA A 89 -3.37 -3.93 22.26
N GLU A 90 -4.07 -3.60 21.21
CA GLU A 90 -3.55 -2.80 20.11
C GLU A 90 -4.33 -1.48 20.04
N ILE A 91 -3.62 -0.36 20.07
CA ILE A 91 -4.20 0.98 19.98
C ILE A 91 -3.66 1.67 18.73
N SER A 92 -4.54 1.99 17.82
CA SER A 92 -4.25 2.71 16.58
C SER A 92 -4.51 4.19 16.76
N LEU A 93 -3.49 5.00 16.57
CA LEU A 93 -3.55 6.46 16.61
C LEU A 93 -3.56 6.99 15.18
N ASN A 94 -4.63 7.65 14.80
CA ASN A 94 -4.74 8.35 13.52
C ASN A 94 -4.54 9.85 13.76
N PHE A 95 -3.54 10.43 13.08
CA PHE A 95 -3.19 11.83 13.17
C PHE A 95 -3.71 12.61 11.94
N ASP A 96 -3.66 13.92 12.03
CA ASP A 96 -3.94 14.77 10.87
C ASP A 96 -2.82 14.64 9.82
N TRP A 97 -3.19 14.69 8.54
CA TRP A 97 -2.24 14.65 7.43
C TRP A 97 -1.27 15.83 7.48
N GLY A 98 0.02 15.53 7.32
CA GLY A 98 1.10 16.51 7.43
C GLY A 98 1.74 16.60 8.81
N THR A 99 1.27 15.81 9.78
CA THR A 99 1.92 15.67 11.09
C THR A 99 3.31 15.03 10.93
N ASP A 100 4.29 15.57 11.64
CA ASP A 100 5.62 14.92 11.76
C ASP A 100 5.48 13.64 12.60
N MET A 101 5.46 12.51 11.89
CA MET A 101 5.24 11.20 12.51
C MET A 101 6.41 10.75 13.40
N ALA A 102 7.64 11.27 13.19
CA ALA A 102 8.75 10.98 14.08
C ALA A 102 8.51 11.63 15.45
N GLN A 103 8.15 12.90 15.45
CA GLN A 103 7.80 13.63 16.67
C GLN A 103 6.53 13.05 17.33
N ALA A 104 5.49 12.77 16.54
CA ALA A 104 4.23 12.22 17.06
C ALA A 104 4.41 10.86 17.74
N THR A 105 5.24 9.98 17.17
CA THR A 105 5.55 8.68 17.76
C THR A 105 6.32 8.81 19.08
N LEU A 106 7.28 9.74 19.15
CA LEU A 106 8.01 10.03 20.40
C LEU A 106 7.08 10.61 21.47
N GLN A 107 6.16 11.50 21.11
CA GLN A 107 5.17 12.05 22.03
C GLN A 107 4.20 10.98 22.54
N ALA A 108 3.74 10.06 21.67
CA ALA A 108 2.93 8.93 22.08
C ALA A 108 3.67 8.01 23.04
N GLN A 109 4.94 7.69 22.76
CA GLN A 109 5.77 6.90 23.65
C GLN A 109 6.00 7.60 25.01
N SER A 110 6.22 8.92 25.02
CA SER A 110 6.36 9.71 26.25
C SER A 110 5.07 9.70 27.06
N ALA A 111 3.90 9.88 26.43
CA ALA A 111 2.61 9.88 27.10
C ALA A 111 2.31 8.53 27.79
N ILE A 112 2.67 7.41 27.16
CA ILE A 112 2.51 6.08 27.78
C ILE A 112 3.52 5.87 28.90
N SER A 113 4.78 6.31 28.71
CA SER A 113 5.82 6.16 29.73
C SER A 113 5.48 6.88 31.02
N GLU A 114 4.75 8.01 30.94
CA GLU A 114 4.27 8.78 32.10
C GLU A 114 3.29 7.96 32.98
N ILE A 115 2.44 7.15 32.36
CA ILE A 115 1.44 6.33 33.06
C ILE A 115 1.90 4.89 33.32
N LEU A 116 3.05 4.47 32.79
CA LEU A 116 3.51 3.06 32.84
C LEU A 116 3.57 2.53 34.28
N ALA A 117 3.94 3.36 35.25
CA ALA A 117 3.98 2.99 36.66
C ALA A 117 2.60 2.72 37.28
N THR A 118 1.52 3.20 36.64
CA THR A 118 0.14 2.97 37.09
C THR A 118 -0.49 1.73 36.47
N LEU A 119 0.13 1.20 35.42
CA LEU A 119 -0.30 -0.02 34.73
C LEU A 119 0.13 -1.27 35.53
N PRO A 120 -0.48 -2.43 35.30
CA PRO A 120 -0.09 -3.67 35.94
C PRO A 120 1.42 -3.97 35.77
N PRO A 121 2.08 -4.50 36.81
CA PRO A 121 3.50 -4.86 36.71
C PRO A 121 3.75 -5.86 35.58
N GLY A 122 4.88 -5.67 34.86
CA GLY A 122 5.24 -6.51 33.73
C GLY A 122 4.63 -6.08 32.39
N THR A 123 3.80 -5.03 32.36
CA THR A 123 3.27 -4.48 31.10
C THR A 123 4.41 -4.00 30.20
N THR A 124 4.46 -4.55 29.00
CA THR A 124 5.39 -4.13 27.95
C THR A 124 4.64 -3.34 26.88
N MET A 125 5.38 -2.44 26.20
CA MET A 125 4.80 -1.63 25.14
C MET A 125 5.73 -1.53 23.95
N GLN A 126 5.16 -1.47 22.77
CA GLN A 126 5.85 -1.17 21.53
C GLN A 126 5.05 -0.14 20.73
N VAL A 127 5.69 0.95 20.34
CA VAL A 127 5.09 1.97 19.47
C VAL A 127 5.72 1.86 18.08
N ARG A 128 4.90 1.62 17.07
CA ARG A 128 5.31 1.42 15.68
C ARG A 128 4.62 2.44 14.77
N ARG A 129 5.39 3.12 13.94
CA ARG A 129 4.84 3.97 12.89
C ARG A 129 4.39 3.09 11.72
N MET A 130 3.26 3.41 11.13
CA MET A 130 2.76 2.74 9.93
C MET A 130 3.23 3.48 8.67
N ASP A 131 3.97 2.79 7.83
CA ASP A 131 4.39 3.26 6.51
C ASP A 131 4.50 2.05 5.56
N PRO A 132 4.62 2.26 4.23
CA PRO A 132 4.64 1.14 3.29
C PRO A 132 5.79 0.13 3.48
N THR A 133 6.75 0.41 4.37
CA THR A 133 7.86 -0.50 4.68
C THR A 133 7.54 -1.50 5.79
N VAL A 134 6.32 -1.52 6.32
CA VAL A 134 5.86 -2.52 7.30
C VAL A 134 5.70 -3.91 6.68
N PHE A 135 5.54 -3.99 5.34
CA PHE A 135 5.53 -5.25 4.60
C PHE A 135 6.92 -5.60 4.05
N PRO A 136 7.25 -6.89 3.96
CA PRO A 136 8.53 -7.30 3.39
C PRO A 136 8.59 -6.97 1.89
N VAL A 137 9.77 -6.61 1.40
CA VAL A 137 10.04 -6.43 -0.03
C VAL A 137 10.43 -7.73 -0.70
N LEU A 138 11.11 -8.59 0.04
CA LEU A 138 11.53 -9.92 -0.37
C LEU A 138 11.26 -10.91 0.76
N ALA A 139 10.80 -12.08 0.38
CA ALA A 139 10.64 -13.14 1.36
C ALA A 139 11.04 -14.50 0.78
N TYR A 140 11.73 -15.27 1.62
CA TYR A 140 12.23 -16.59 1.30
C TYR A 140 11.75 -17.60 2.34
N SER A 141 11.64 -18.85 1.93
CA SER A 141 11.41 -19.99 2.81
C SER A 141 12.59 -20.94 2.76
N LEU A 142 12.99 -21.45 3.92
CA LEU A 142 13.91 -22.58 4.05
C LEU A 142 13.10 -23.81 4.44
N THR A 143 13.21 -24.85 3.63
CA THR A 143 12.62 -26.17 3.87
C THR A 143 13.69 -27.26 3.83
N SER A 144 13.47 -28.38 4.51
CA SER A 144 14.35 -29.54 4.43
C SER A 144 13.64 -30.80 4.93
N THR A 145 13.86 -31.90 4.22
CA THR A 145 13.45 -33.24 4.66
C THR A 145 14.51 -33.92 5.52
N ARG A 146 15.72 -33.36 5.64
CA ARG A 146 16.86 -33.96 6.32
C ARG A 146 17.28 -33.23 7.60
N GLN A 147 17.08 -31.92 7.64
CA GLN A 147 17.47 -31.07 8.78
C GLN A 147 16.26 -30.83 9.69
N SER A 148 16.51 -30.69 10.99
CA SER A 148 15.48 -30.30 11.95
C SER A 148 15.08 -28.84 11.77
N LEU A 149 13.87 -28.48 12.21
CA LEU A 149 13.40 -27.09 12.22
C LEU A 149 14.30 -26.16 13.04
N SER A 150 14.94 -26.70 14.11
CA SER A 150 15.90 -25.91 14.89
C SER A 150 17.20 -25.64 14.12
N ALA A 151 17.67 -26.62 13.35
CA ALA A 151 18.84 -26.40 12.50
C ALA A 151 18.56 -25.39 11.38
N LEU A 152 17.36 -25.44 10.77
CA LEU A 152 16.93 -24.44 9.78
C LEU A 152 16.82 -23.05 10.39
N HIS A 153 16.24 -22.94 11.59
CA HIS A 153 16.17 -21.67 12.32
C HIS A 153 17.56 -21.11 12.63
N ASP A 154 18.50 -21.95 13.05
CA ASP A 154 19.88 -21.54 13.34
C ASP A 154 20.58 -20.99 12.09
N VAL A 155 20.43 -21.66 10.93
CA VAL A 155 20.97 -21.18 9.66
C VAL A 155 20.36 -19.80 9.30
N ALA A 156 19.04 -19.68 9.41
CA ALA A 156 18.34 -18.43 9.13
C ALA A 156 18.78 -17.30 10.07
N GLN A 157 18.78 -17.55 11.38
CA GLN A 157 18.99 -16.56 12.41
C GLN A 157 20.45 -16.11 12.55
N PHE A 158 21.39 -17.06 12.51
CA PHE A 158 22.78 -16.79 12.85
C PHE A 158 23.72 -16.68 11.65
N GLN A 159 23.30 -17.15 10.47
CA GLN A 159 24.10 -17.07 9.26
C GLN A 159 23.46 -16.15 8.20
N MET A 160 22.20 -16.40 7.81
CA MET A 160 21.57 -15.66 6.74
C MET A 160 21.13 -14.25 7.17
N ARG A 161 20.54 -14.10 8.36
CA ARG A 161 20.09 -12.80 8.87
C ARG A 161 21.23 -11.76 8.93
N PRO A 162 22.41 -12.03 9.52
CA PRO A 162 23.52 -11.08 9.53
C PRO A 162 24.04 -10.76 8.12
N LEU A 163 24.13 -11.81 7.25
CA LEU A 163 24.54 -11.66 5.87
C LEU A 163 23.63 -10.70 5.10
N LEU A 164 22.32 -10.86 5.22
CA LEU A 164 21.32 -10.07 4.51
C LEU A 164 21.15 -8.66 5.12
N SER A 165 21.25 -8.54 6.46
CA SER A 165 21.19 -7.24 7.14
C SER A 165 22.35 -6.30 6.76
N SER A 166 23.44 -6.82 6.22
CA SER A 166 24.59 -6.03 5.74
C SER A 166 24.39 -5.46 4.32
N VAL A 167 23.24 -5.70 3.68
CA VAL A 167 22.93 -5.14 2.35
C VAL A 167 22.41 -3.72 2.52
N GLU A 168 22.93 -2.80 1.72
CA GLU A 168 22.46 -1.41 1.70
C GLU A 168 20.96 -1.32 1.37
N GLY A 169 20.23 -0.53 2.13
CA GLY A 169 18.78 -0.37 1.99
C GLY A 169 17.93 -1.36 2.78
N VAL A 170 18.53 -2.39 3.38
CA VAL A 170 17.82 -3.29 4.29
C VAL A 170 17.65 -2.61 5.65
N ALA A 171 16.40 -2.53 6.13
CA ALA A 171 16.07 -2.03 7.46
C ALA A 171 16.22 -3.14 8.50
N ARG A 172 15.62 -4.29 8.24
CA ARG A 172 15.66 -5.47 9.11
C ARG A 172 15.43 -6.75 8.32
N VAL A 173 15.91 -7.85 8.87
CA VAL A 173 15.60 -9.21 8.41
C VAL A 173 14.96 -9.95 9.58
N GLU A 174 13.77 -10.43 9.37
CA GLU A 174 12.97 -11.15 10.36
C GLU A 174 12.94 -12.64 10.02
N VAL A 175 13.13 -13.45 11.05
CA VAL A 175 13.05 -14.92 10.96
C VAL A 175 11.78 -15.36 11.66
N THR A 176 10.86 -15.96 10.92
CA THR A 176 9.57 -16.44 11.45
C THR A 176 9.46 -17.96 11.30
N GLY A 177 8.98 -18.64 12.34
CA GLY A 177 8.88 -20.10 12.37
C GLY A 177 10.20 -20.78 12.69
N GLY A 178 10.27 -22.06 12.42
CA GLY A 178 11.35 -22.92 12.91
C GLY A 178 11.15 -23.29 14.37
N ALA A 179 12.18 -23.83 15.00
CA ALA A 179 12.18 -24.20 16.41
C ALA A 179 13.44 -23.68 17.09
N GLN A 180 13.31 -23.25 18.35
CA GLN A 180 14.47 -22.86 19.17
C GLN A 180 14.83 -24.03 20.10
N ASP A 181 16.10 -24.42 20.09
CA ASP A 181 16.58 -25.49 20.98
C ASP A 181 16.47 -25.08 22.44
N GLU A 182 16.03 -26.00 23.28
CA GLU A 182 16.17 -25.93 24.74
C GLU A 182 16.60 -27.29 25.30
N PHE A 183 17.18 -27.31 26.50
CA PHE A 183 17.30 -28.52 27.30
C PHE A 183 16.07 -28.67 28.16
N GLU A 184 15.38 -29.77 28.00
CA GLU A 184 14.20 -30.10 28.76
C GLU A 184 14.58 -31.02 29.93
N VAL A 185 14.22 -30.59 31.12
CA VAL A 185 14.33 -31.34 32.37
C VAL A 185 12.92 -31.76 32.78
N ALA A 186 12.50 -32.93 32.30
CA ALA A 186 11.18 -33.48 32.62
C ALA A 186 11.24 -34.22 33.99
N VAL A 187 10.77 -33.57 35.03
CA VAL A 187 10.84 -34.06 36.41
C VAL A 187 9.70 -35.02 36.68
N ASP A 188 10.02 -36.16 37.32
CA ASP A 188 9.03 -37.17 37.74
C ASP A 188 8.48 -36.78 39.14
N PRO A 189 7.15 -36.46 39.25
CA PRO A 189 6.53 -36.06 40.51
C PRO A 189 6.66 -37.13 41.64
N ALA A 190 6.64 -38.42 41.24
CA ALA A 190 6.74 -39.50 42.23
C ALA A 190 8.15 -39.59 42.82
N ARG A 191 9.16 -39.41 41.98
CA ARG A 191 10.57 -39.33 42.46
C ARG A 191 10.83 -38.08 43.29
N LEU A 192 10.31 -36.92 42.90
CA LEU A 192 10.41 -35.71 43.71
C LEU A 192 9.81 -35.93 45.11
N ALA A 193 8.63 -36.53 45.17
CA ALA A 193 7.96 -36.85 46.44
C ALA A 193 8.78 -37.81 47.30
N ALA A 194 9.35 -38.85 46.71
CA ALA A 194 10.19 -39.82 47.39
C ALA A 194 11.45 -39.19 48.01
N TYR A 195 12.06 -38.24 47.32
CA TYR A 195 13.28 -37.54 47.78
C TYR A 195 12.96 -36.28 48.59
N LYS A 196 11.69 -35.95 48.81
CA LYS A 196 11.23 -34.73 49.50
C LYS A 196 11.74 -33.42 48.86
N LEU A 197 11.80 -33.37 47.54
CA LEU A 197 12.22 -32.23 46.76
C LEU A 197 10.99 -31.53 46.11
N SER A 198 11.05 -30.21 45.89
CA SER A 198 10.11 -29.45 45.07
C SER A 198 10.69 -29.18 43.69
N LEU A 199 9.84 -28.75 42.74
CA LEU A 199 10.28 -28.31 41.41
C LEU A 199 11.21 -27.08 41.52
N ALA A 200 10.91 -26.17 42.44
CA ALA A 200 11.72 -25.00 42.73
C ALA A 200 13.12 -25.35 43.25
N ASP A 201 13.25 -26.42 44.05
CA ASP A 201 14.57 -26.90 44.51
C ASP A 201 15.42 -27.37 43.32
N VAL A 202 14.82 -28.09 42.38
CA VAL A 202 15.50 -28.56 41.15
C VAL A 202 15.93 -27.36 40.31
N SER A 203 15.02 -26.41 40.05
CA SER A 203 15.31 -25.21 39.27
C SER A 203 16.43 -24.40 39.91
N LYS A 204 16.35 -24.15 41.21
CA LYS A 204 17.38 -23.43 41.97
C LYS A 204 18.75 -24.13 41.91
N ALA A 205 18.79 -25.44 42.05
CA ALA A 205 20.03 -26.23 41.97
C ALA A 205 20.68 -26.12 40.58
N ILE A 206 19.89 -26.18 39.53
CA ILE A 206 20.35 -26.03 38.15
C ILE A 206 20.89 -24.60 37.94
N GLY A 207 20.14 -23.57 38.36
CA GLY A 207 20.58 -22.18 38.27
C GLY A 207 21.89 -21.90 39.03
N ALA A 208 22.02 -22.51 40.21
CA ALA A 208 23.25 -22.36 41.05
C ALA A 208 24.46 -23.12 40.48
N SER A 209 24.23 -24.14 39.65
CA SER A 209 25.31 -24.98 39.08
C SER A 209 25.93 -24.39 37.80
N ASN A 210 25.29 -23.42 37.17
CA ASN A 210 25.76 -22.80 35.93
C ASN A 210 26.19 -21.35 36.17
N VAL A 211 27.42 -21.20 36.62
CA VAL A 211 27.96 -19.89 37.06
C VAL A 211 29.24 -19.56 36.32
N LEU A 212 29.29 -18.37 35.75
CA LEU A 212 30.50 -17.72 35.26
C LEU A 212 30.61 -16.36 35.97
N MET A 213 31.53 -16.24 36.90
CA MET A 213 31.67 -15.03 37.72
C MET A 213 33.10 -14.53 37.74
N ALA A 214 33.29 -13.26 37.48
CA ALA A 214 34.56 -12.58 37.71
C ALA A 214 34.69 -12.23 39.19
N ASN A 215 35.64 -12.91 39.93
CA ASN A 215 35.79 -12.82 41.35
C ASN A 215 36.71 -11.66 41.78
N GLY A 216 37.49 -11.10 40.88
CA GLY A 216 38.41 -10.00 41.16
C GLY A 216 39.66 -10.04 40.29
N ARG A 217 40.66 -9.29 40.70
CA ARG A 217 41.95 -9.22 39.99
C ARG A 217 43.07 -9.42 40.99
N ILE A 218 44.10 -10.14 40.54
CA ILE A 218 45.35 -10.28 41.29
C ILE A 218 46.49 -9.77 40.41
N GLU A 219 47.48 -9.15 41.03
CA GLU A 219 48.71 -8.73 40.37
C GLU A 219 49.82 -9.71 40.81
N ASP A 220 50.49 -10.32 39.86
CA ASP A 220 51.61 -11.22 40.09
C ASP A 220 52.64 -11.07 38.95
N HIS A 221 53.92 -10.86 39.32
CA HIS A 221 55.03 -10.67 38.38
C HIS A 221 54.74 -9.60 37.29
N ASP A 222 54.28 -8.42 37.67
CA ASP A 222 53.95 -7.29 36.80
C ASP A 222 52.80 -7.60 35.78
N LYS A 223 52.02 -8.65 36.02
CA LYS A 223 50.86 -9.01 35.22
C LYS A 223 49.60 -8.96 36.06
N LEU A 224 48.57 -8.37 35.46
CA LEU A 224 47.23 -8.33 36.03
C LEU A 224 46.42 -9.55 35.54
N TYR A 225 46.01 -10.40 36.46
CA TYR A 225 45.17 -11.56 36.17
C TYR A 225 43.75 -11.30 36.64
N LEU A 226 42.79 -11.53 35.78
CA LEU A 226 41.37 -11.61 36.12
C LEU A 226 41.11 -13.04 36.66
N VAL A 227 40.65 -13.11 37.91
CA VAL A 227 40.23 -14.40 38.51
C VAL A 227 38.77 -14.63 38.13
N VAL A 228 38.50 -15.73 37.45
CA VAL A 228 37.15 -16.12 37.01
C VAL A 228 36.82 -17.50 37.54
N SER A 229 35.68 -17.59 38.24
CA SER A 229 35.08 -18.91 38.58
C SER A 229 34.19 -19.33 37.41
N ASN A 230 34.46 -20.49 36.87
CA ASN A 230 33.72 -21.08 35.77
C ASN A 230 33.20 -22.47 36.19
N ALA A 231 31.88 -22.55 36.31
CA ALA A 231 31.13 -23.78 36.52
C ALA A 231 30.06 -23.96 35.42
N THR A 232 30.33 -23.42 34.18
CA THR A 232 29.34 -23.49 33.10
C THR A 232 29.15 -24.94 32.65
N VAL A 233 27.89 -25.34 32.56
CA VAL A 233 27.47 -26.62 32.02
C VAL A 233 27.37 -26.49 30.51
N THR A 234 28.01 -27.33 29.75
CA THR A 234 28.08 -27.26 28.27
C THR A 234 27.44 -28.46 27.57
N GLN A 235 27.30 -29.57 28.29
CA GLN A 235 26.84 -30.83 27.75
C GLN A 235 25.68 -31.42 28.56
N LEU A 236 24.86 -32.24 27.89
CA LEU A 236 23.69 -32.88 28.48
C LEU A 236 24.04 -33.81 29.65
N ASP A 237 25.17 -34.50 29.56
CA ASP A 237 25.62 -35.42 30.61
C ASP A 237 26.12 -34.66 31.87
N GLU A 238 26.70 -33.48 31.68
CA GLU A 238 27.07 -32.61 32.82
C GLU A 238 25.82 -32.15 33.56
N LEU A 239 24.75 -31.78 32.80
CA LEU A 239 23.46 -31.41 33.37
C LEU A 239 22.80 -32.53 34.15
N ARG A 240 22.87 -33.80 33.66
CA ARG A 240 22.36 -34.96 34.37
C ARG A 240 23.09 -35.20 35.72
N ASN A 241 24.35 -34.83 35.82
CA ASN A 241 25.17 -34.99 37.00
C ASN A 241 25.08 -33.81 37.99
N VAL A 242 24.29 -32.78 37.71
CA VAL A 242 24.06 -31.67 38.69
C VAL A 242 23.48 -32.22 39.97
N VAL A 243 24.09 -31.87 41.09
CA VAL A 243 23.62 -32.26 42.43
C VAL A 243 22.47 -31.36 42.87
N VAL A 244 21.27 -31.94 42.96
CA VAL A 244 20.04 -31.24 43.36
C VAL A 244 19.99 -31.13 44.90
N SER A 245 20.40 -32.16 45.60
CA SER A 245 20.48 -32.13 47.08
C SER A 245 21.72 -32.92 47.55
N ALA A 246 22.49 -32.29 48.41
CA ALA A 246 23.63 -32.91 49.05
C ALA A 246 23.23 -33.45 50.42
N GLY A 247 22.25 -34.38 50.46
CA GLY A 247 21.75 -35.03 51.69
C GLY A 247 22.43 -34.63 52.98
N GLY A 248 21.90 -33.72 53.69
CA GLY A 248 22.47 -33.30 54.97
C GLY A 248 21.71 -32.14 55.63
N THR A 249 21.46 -32.34 56.91
CA THR A 249 21.16 -31.33 57.97
C THR A 249 19.74 -31.10 58.40
N ALA A 250 18.88 -32.08 58.31
CA ALA A 250 17.66 -32.01 59.15
C ALA A 250 17.57 -33.18 60.22
N SER A 251 18.47 -34.11 60.20
CA SER A 251 18.49 -35.16 61.26
C SER A 251 19.89 -35.90 61.24
N GLY A 252 20.75 -35.47 62.07
CA GLY A 252 21.96 -35.99 62.62
C GLY A 252 22.73 -37.25 62.16
N ASN A 253 22.54 -37.73 60.90
CA ASN A 253 23.33 -38.80 60.35
C ASN A 253 24.02 -38.36 59.07
N ALA A 254 25.38 -38.29 59.14
CA ALA A 254 26.27 -37.86 58.11
C ALA A 254 26.54 -38.95 57.07
N SER A 255 25.50 -39.45 56.36
CA SER A 255 25.61 -40.35 55.20
C SER A 255 24.60 -39.92 54.12
N GLY A 256 24.66 -38.60 53.74
CA GLY A 256 23.77 -38.09 52.69
C GLY A 256 24.16 -38.62 51.30
N THR A 257 23.39 -39.51 50.76
CA THR A 257 23.48 -39.84 49.36
C THR A 257 23.24 -38.57 48.52
N GLN A 258 24.20 -38.21 47.67
CA GLN A 258 24.01 -37.10 46.74
C GLN A 258 22.91 -37.47 45.75
N ILE A 259 21.84 -36.66 45.66
CA ILE A 259 20.78 -36.83 44.68
C ILE A 259 21.13 -36.00 43.45
N ARG A 260 21.31 -36.65 42.32
CA ARG A 260 21.61 -36.02 41.04
C ARG A 260 20.33 -35.75 40.26
N LEU A 261 20.44 -34.81 39.34
CA LEU A 261 19.28 -34.44 38.47
C LEU A 261 18.77 -35.70 37.70
N GLY A 262 19.65 -36.55 37.19
CA GLY A 262 19.28 -37.81 36.53
C GLY A 262 18.52 -38.82 37.40
N ASP A 263 18.54 -38.67 38.74
CA ASP A 263 17.77 -39.54 39.67
C ASP A 263 16.29 -39.11 39.75
N VAL A 264 16.02 -37.83 39.53
CA VAL A 264 14.68 -37.24 39.70
C VAL A 264 14.03 -36.76 38.40
N ALA A 265 14.80 -36.62 37.32
CA ALA A 265 14.33 -36.11 36.04
C ALA A 265 14.93 -36.84 34.84
N THR A 266 14.21 -36.81 33.73
CA THR A 266 14.72 -37.15 32.40
C THR A 266 15.22 -35.88 31.74
N VAL A 267 16.52 -35.86 31.40
CA VAL A 267 17.12 -34.68 30.71
C VAL A 267 17.30 -35.04 29.23
N SER A 268 16.69 -34.25 28.39
CA SER A 268 16.69 -34.41 26.92
C SER A 268 16.87 -33.08 26.21
N GLN A 269 17.29 -33.16 24.95
CA GLN A 269 17.21 -31.99 24.08
C GLN A 269 15.78 -31.88 23.59
N GLY A 270 15.18 -30.70 23.77
CA GLY A 270 13.84 -30.36 23.36
C GLY A 270 13.82 -29.06 22.56
N VAL A 271 12.64 -28.54 22.36
CA VAL A 271 12.41 -27.25 21.72
C VAL A 271 11.48 -26.40 22.60
N VAL A 272 11.69 -25.10 22.58
CA VAL A 272 10.81 -24.11 23.25
C VAL A 272 9.37 -24.36 22.78
N PRO A 273 8.37 -24.35 23.71
CA PRO A 273 6.97 -24.42 23.31
C PRO A 273 6.61 -23.40 22.24
N GLN A 274 5.97 -23.88 21.17
CA GLN A 274 5.63 -23.03 20.02
C GLN A 274 4.12 -22.93 19.86
N TRP A 275 3.66 -21.71 19.66
CA TRP A 275 2.28 -21.37 19.33
C TRP A 275 2.14 -20.85 17.90
N ILE A 276 3.24 -20.87 17.17
CA ILE A 276 3.34 -20.48 15.76
C ILE A 276 3.78 -21.68 14.93
N ARG A 277 3.09 -21.90 13.82
CA ARG A 277 3.50 -22.88 12.82
C ARG A 277 3.58 -22.24 11.45
N VAL A 278 4.64 -22.55 10.73
CA VAL A 278 4.93 -21.98 9.41
C VAL A 278 5.17 -23.10 8.43
N THR A 279 4.53 -23.02 7.26
CA THR A 279 4.75 -23.96 6.16
C THR A 279 5.00 -23.21 4.84
N ALA A 280 5.69 -23.85 3.92
CA ALA A 280 5.86 -23.40 2.55
C ALA A 280 5.72 -24.60 1.62
N ASP A 281 4.85 -24.49 0.62
CA ASP A 281 4.54 -25.55 -0.34
C ASP A 281 4.18 -26.89 0.31
N GLY A 282 3.61 -26.85 1.53
CA GLY A 282 3.15 -28.00 2.31
C GLY A 282 4.19 -28.66 3.18
N GLU A 283 5.40 -28.11 3.27
CA GLU A 283 6.46 -28.56 4.18
C GLU A 283 6.63 -27.57 5.34
N ASP A 284 6.98 -28.04 6.53
CA ASP A 284 7.34 -27.17 7.63
C ASP A 284 8.57 -26.33 7.25
N ALA A 285 8.52 -25.02 7.50
CA ALA A 285 9.49 -24.07 6.98
C ALA A 285 9.98 -23.07 8.03
N VAL A 286 11.06 -22.38 7.69
CA VAL A 286 11.48 -21.13 8.32
C VAL A 286 11.39 -20.03 7.27
N LEU A 287 10.69 -18.95 7.57
CA LEU A 287 10.57 -17.80 6.68
C LEU A 287 11.59 -16.73 7.04
N LEU A 288 12.15 -16.12 5.99
CA LEU A 288 13.01 -14.95 6.06
C LEU A 288 12.30 -13.79 5.37
N ASN A 289 11.83 -12.82 6.14
CA ASN A 289 11.19 -11.63 5.66
C ASN A 289 12.18 -10.46 5.68
N ILE A 290 12.38 -9.80 4.54
CA ILE A 290 13.35 -8.74 4.37
C ILE A 290 12.63 -7.43 4.12
N TYR A 291 12.84 -6.47 5.02
CA TYR A 291 12.20 -5.16 5.03
C TYR A 291 13.18 -4.09 4.57
N GLN A 292 12.69 -3.14 3.78
CA GLN A 292 13.51 -2.04 3.28
C GLN A 292 13.48 -0.82 4.19
N GLN A 293 14.52 0.00 4.12
CA GLN A 293 14.51 1.35 4.69
C GLN A 293 13.61 2.29 3.87
N PRO A 294 12.94 3.26 4.50
CA PRO A 294 12.19 4.27 3.77
C PRO A 294 13.06 4.98 2.72
N GLY A 295 12.57 5.05 1.48
CA GLY A 295 13.30 5.66 0.36
C GLY A 295 14.41 4.82 -0.27
N ALA A 296 14.62 3.58 0.18
CA ALA A 296 15.62 2.69 -0.43
C ALA A 296 15.19 2.23 -1.84
N ASN A 297 16.18 1.85 -2.66
CA ASN A 297 15.95 1.29 -3.98
C ASN A 297 15.66 -0.22 -3.89
N SER A 298 14.36 -0.58 -3.95
CA SER A 298 13.90 -1.97 -3.82
C SER A 298 14.53 -2.91 -4.86
N VAL A 299 14.73 -2.44 -6.09
CA VAL A 299 15.29 -3.27 -7.19
C VAL A 299 16.78 -3.52 -6.99
N ALA A 300 17.54 -2.48 -6.62
CA ALA A 300 18.97 -2.62 -6.36
C ALA A 300 19.21 -3.53 -5.13
N MET A 301 18.44 -3.32 -4.06
CA MET A 301 18.49 -4.14 -2.86
C MET A 301 18.17 -5.61 -3.17
N ALA A 302 17.09 -5.89 -3.92
CA ALA A 302 16.70 -7.24 -4.31
C ALA A 302 17.80 -7.94 -5.12
N ARG A 303 18.43 -7.22 -6.04
CA ARG A 303 19.56 -7.76 -6.82
C ARG A 303 20.76 -8.10 -5.95
N ALA A 304 21.12 -7.21 -5.01
CA ALA A 304 22.24 -7.45 -4.09
C ALA A 304 21.96 -8.63 -3.14
N ILE A 305 20.72 -8.77 -2.66
CA ILE A 305 20.28 -9.89 -1.83
C ILE A 305 20.39 -11.21 -2.61
N ARG A 306 19.85 -11.27 -3.84
CA ARG A 306 19.95 -12.48 -4.68
C ARG A 306 21.42 -12.88 -4.94
N ALA A 307 22.28 -11.89 -5.21
CA ALA A 307 23.71 -12.14 -5.41
C ALA A 307 24.38 -12.72 -4.15
N LYS A 308 24.07 -12.18 -2.95
CA LYS A 308 24.61 -12.71 -1.68
C LYS A 308 24.06 -14.10 -1.36
N LEU A 309 22.78 -14.35 -1.60
CA LEU A 309 22.18 -15.68 -1.41
C LEU A 309 22.78 -16.71 -2.34
N ALA A 310 22.97 -16.41 -3.62
CA ALA A 310 23.64 -17.29 -4.57
C ALA A 310 25.10 -17.59 -4.17
N ALA A 311 25.82 -16.63 -3.61
CA ALA A 311 27.17 -16.85 -3.08
C ALA A 311 27.19 -17.68 -1.79
N PHE A 312 26.10 -17.62 -1.01
CA PHE A 312 25.96 -18.37 0.24
C PHE A 312 25.44 -19.80 0.01
N GLU A 313 24.70 -20.06 -1.06
CA GLU A 313 24.06 -21.34 -1.38
C GLU A 313 25.01 -22.58 -1.25
N PRO A 314 26.28 -22.52 -1.72
CA PRO A 314 27.23 -23.63 -1.53
C PRO A 314 27.61 -23.91 -0.07
N GLN A 315 27.35 -22.95 0.85
CA GLN A 315 27.66 -23.07 2.27
C GLN A 315 26.46 -23.61 3.08
N MET A 316 25.29 -23.71 2.44
CA MET A 316 24.10 -24.25 3.11
C MET A 316 24.25 -25.73 3.43
N PRO A 317 23.70 -26.18 4.56
CA PRO A 317 23.70 -27.61 4.90
C PRO A 317 23.01 -28.44 3.81
N ALA A 318 23.52 -29.66 3.56
CA ALA A 318 22.98 -30.55 2.54
C ALA A 318 21.47 -30.83 2.78
N GLY A 319 20.66 -30.70 1.74
CA GLY A 319 19.22 -30.94 1.78
C GLY A 319 18.39 -29.79 2.28
N VAL A 320 18.96 -28.59 2.47
CA VAL A 320 18.23 -27.37 2.69
C VAL A 320 17.89 -26.74 1.35
N HIS A 321 16.61 -26.42 1.15
CA HIS A 321 16.09 -25.74 -0.04
C HIS A 321 15.67 -24.32 0.32
N LEU A 322 16.13 -23.35 -0.49
CA LEU A 322 15.76 -21.95 -0.39
C LEU A 322 14.82 -21.61 -1.55
N SER A 323 13.60 -21.18 -1.24
CA SER A 323 12.61 -20.80 -2.24
C SER A 323 12.17 -19.36 -2.00
N ASN A 324 12.01 -18.58 -3.08
CA ASN A 324 11.45 -17.24 -3.02
C ASN A 324 9.93 -17.32 -3.20
N TRP A 325 9.17 -16.99 -2.16
CA TRP A 325 7.71 -16.99 -2.24
C TRP A 325 7.13 -15.59 -2.45
N TYR A 326 7.90 -14.51 -2.16
CA TYR A 326 7.48 -13.13 -2.42
C TYR A 326 8.65 -12.27 -2.88
N ASP A 327 8.42 -11.48 -3.96
CA ASP A 327 9.40 -10.55 -4.51
C ASP A 327 8.69 -9.33 -5.11
N GLN A 328 8.61 -8.26 -4.33
CA GLN A 328 8.01 -6.99 -4.75
C GLN A 328 8.79 -6.36 -5.93
N SER A 329 10.10 -6.63 -6.02
CA SER A 329 10.93 -6.04 -7.08
C SER A 329 10.52 -6.52 -8.48
N GLU A 330 9.95 -7.72 -8.61
CA GLU A 330 9.43 -8.21 -9.90
C GLU A 330 8.25 -7.37 -10.39
N LEU A 331 7.30 -7.04 -9.50
CA LEU A 331 6.17 -6.19 -9.83
C LEU A 331 6.63 -4.78 -10.23
N VAL A 332 7.60 -4.23 -9.50
CA VAL A 332 8.20 -2.92 -9.80
C VAL A 332 8.88 -2.92 -11.17
N ILE A 333 9.67 -3.95 -11.47
CA ILE A 333 10.38 -4.10 -12.76
C ILE A 333 9.36 -4.29 -13.89
N ALA A 334 8.34 -5.15 -13.68
CA ALA A 334 7.30 -5.39 -14.67
C ALA A 334 6.53 -4.10 -14.98
N SER A 335 6.14 -3.33 -13.94
CA SER A 335 5.46 -2.05 -14.11
C SER A 335 6.33 -1.02 -14.84
N ALA A 336 7.61 -0.88 -14.47
CA ALA A 336 8.55 0.02 -15.14
C ALA A 336 8.77 -0.36 -16.60
N THR A 337 8.88 -1.66 -16.89
CA THR A 337 9.03 -2.18 -18.26
C THR A 337 7.76 -1.90 -19.08
N SER A 338 6.58 -2.16 -18.52
CA SER A 338 5.30 -1.91 -19.19
C SER A 338 5.11 -0.43 -19.52
N VAL A 339 5.44 0.46 -18.60
CA VAL A 339 5.39 1.91 -18.83
C VAL A 339 6.39 2.35 -19.89
N ARG A 340 7.62 1.86 -19.84
CA ARG A 340 8.63 2.12 -20.89
C ARG A 340 8.12 1.70 -22.27
N ASP A 341 7.56 0.50 -22.37
CA ASP A 341 7.05 -0.04 -23.61
C ASP A 341 5.82 0.76 -24.10
N ALA A 342 4.92 1.17 -23.18
CA ALA A 342 3.82 2.06 -23.51
C ALA A 342 4.29 3.43 -24.04
N ILE A 343 5.33 4.02 -23.42
CA ILE A 343 5.96 5.26 -23.90
C ILE A 343 6.51 5.05 -25.31
N MET A 344 7.28 3.99 -25.54
CA MET A 344 7.89 3.72 -26.85
C MET A 344 6.83 3.50 -27.93
N ILE A 345 5.81 2.71 -27.65
CA ILE A 345 4.68 2.48 -28.57
C ILE A 345 3.95 3.80 -28.85
N GLY A 346 3.67 4.59 -27.79
CA GLY A 346 3.00 5.88 -27.91
C GLY A 346 3.79 6.87 -28.78
N VAL A 347 5.10 6.99 -28.58
CA VAL A 347 5.98 7.84 -29.38
C VAL A 347 6.00 7.38 -30.84
N VAL A 348 6.08 6.09 -31.12
CA VAL A 348 6.04 5.54 -32.49
C VAL A 348 4.70 5.84 -33.18
N LEU A 349 3.59 5.63 -32.49
CA LEU A 349 2.25 5.90 -33.03
C LEU A 349 2.05 7.40 -33.28
N ALA A 350 2.49 8.25 -32.37
CA ALA A 350 2.48 9.72 -32.57
C ALA A 350 3.36 10.13 -33.74
N ALA A 351 4.56 9.57 -33.89
CA ALA A 351 5.46 9.82 -35.02
C ALA A 351 4.84 9.41 -36.35
N LEU A 352 4.19 8.24 -36.41
CA LEU A 352 3.47 7.77 -37.61
C LEU A 352 2.31 8.70 -37.97
N THR A 353 1.56 9.15 -36.95
CA THR A 353 0.46 10.11 -37.17
C THR A 353 0.98 11.42 -37.73
N LEU A 354 2.01 11.98 -37.12
CA LEU A 354 2.67 13.20 -37.59
C LEU A 354 3.16 13.06 -39.03
N PHE A 355 3.86 11.98 -39.32
CA PHE A 355 4.36 11.72 -40.65
C PHE A 355 3.22 11.59 -41.67
N ALA A 356 2.11 10.90 -41.32
CA ALA A 356 0.95 10.74 -42.18
C ALA A 356 0.28 12.08 -42.55
N PHE A 357 0.22 13.02 -41.57
CA PHE A 357 -0.38 14.34 -41.77
C PHE A 357 0.57 15.34 -42.45
N LEU A 358 1.84 15.37 -42.03
CA LEU A 358 2.82 16.39 -42.45
C LEU A 358 3.60 15.95 -43.68
N ARG A 359 3.78 14.65 -43.91
CA ARG A 359 4.61 14.06 -44.96
C ARG A 359 6.02 14.61 -45.09
N ASN A 360 6.53 15.16 -43.98
CA ASN A 360 7.88 15.70 -43.89
C ASN A 360 8.59 15.04 -42.72
N TRP A 361 9.61 14.22 -43.04
CA TRP A 361 10.34 13.48 -42.03
C TRP A 361 11.20 14.39 -41.11
N LYS A 362 11.67 15.57 -41.60
CA LYS A 362 12.45 16.51 -40.78
C LYS A 362 11.58 17.13 -39.69
N ILE A 363 10.37 17.56 -40.01
CA ILE A 363 9.41 18.11 -39.06
C ILE A 363 9.03 17.04 -38.03
N THR A 364 8.73 15.83 -38.49
CA THR A 364 8.44 14.69 -37.62
C THR A 364 9.62 14.38 -36.69
N ALA A 365 10.86 14.36 -37.23
CA ALA A 365 12.05 14.10 -36.46
C ALA A 365 12.31 15.17 -35.38
N ILE A 366 12.06 16.45 -35.66
CA ILE A 366 12.19 17.54 -34.67
C ILE A 366 11.19 17.32 -33.53
N ALA A 367 9.91 17.08 -33.84
CA ALA A 367 8.87 16.89 -32.83
C ALA A 367 9.13 15.67 -31.95
N VAL A 368 9.51 14.53 -32.56
CA VAL A 368 9.77 13.28 -31.85
C VAL A 368 11.05 13.34 -31.02
N ALA A 369 12.10 14.01 -31.50
CA ALA A 369 13.36 14.15 -30.76
C ALA A 369 13.23 14.98 -29.48
N LEU A 370 12.19 15.81 -29.37
CA LEU A 370 11.93 16.58 -28.13
C LEU A 370 11.45 15.69 -26.99
N VAL A 371 10.73 14.61 -27.27
CA VAL A 371 10.16 13.73 -26.22
C VAL A 371 11.24 13.18 -25.30
N PRO A 372 12.30 12.49 -25.79
CA PRO A 372 13.36 11.99 -24.90
C PRO A 372 14.09 13.11 -24.16
N VAL A 373 14.23 14.28 -24.76
CA VAL A 373 14.87 15.45 -24.13
C VAL A 373 14.00 15.94 -22.95
N VAL A 374 12.70 16.11 -23.18
CA VAL A 374 11.76 16.55 -22.15
C VAL A 374 11.67 15.50 -21.04
N MET A 375 11.58 14.22 -21.39
CA MET A 375 11.51 13.14 -20.39
C MET A 375 12.78 13.10 -19.53
N ALA A 376 13.97 13.19 -20.13
CA ALA A 376 15.22 13.23 -19.40
C ALA A 376 15.31 14.45 -18.47
N ALA A 377 14.97 15.64 -18.96
CA ALA A 377 14.97 16.85 -18.13
C ALA A 377 13.89 16.79 -17.02
N THR A 378 12.75 16.12 -17.25
CA THR A 378 11.74 15.85 -16.23
C THR A 378 12.31 14.95 -15.14
N ILE A 379 13.03 13.89 -15.49
CA ILE A 379 13.67 12.99 -14.53
C ILE A 379 14.68 13.77 -13.66
N LEU A 380 15.47 14.66 -14.25
CA LEU A 380 16.37 15.53 -13.49
C LEU A 380 15.62 16.40 -12.49
N LEU A 381 14.46 16.95 -12.88
CA LEU A 381 13.65 17.78 -12.00
C LEU A 381 13.01 16.97 -10.87
N LEU A 382 12.62 15.72 -11.13
CA LEU A 382 12.15 14.80 -10.09
C LEU A 382 13.26 14.49 -9.08
N ASP A 383 14.48 14.28 -9.52
CA ASP A 383 15.66 14.09 -8.67
C ASP A 383 15.90 15.30 -7.76
N VAL A 384 15.85 16.51 -8.31
CA VAL A 384 15.97 17.75 -7.54
C VAL A 384 14.87 17.89 -6.49
N PHE A 385 13.65 17.37 -6.75
CA PHE A 385 12.55 17.35 -5.79
C PHE A 385 12.65 16.18 -4.79
N GLY A 386 13.68 15.34 -4.84
CA GLY A 386 13.84 14.18 -4.00
C GLY A 386 12.81 13.06 -4.27
N MET A 387 12.32 12.97 -5.49
CA MET A 387 11.29 11.98 -5.89
C MET A 387 11.95 10.84 -6.68
N GLY A 388 11.65 9.59 -6.27
CA GLY A 388 12.08 8.38 -6.97
C GLY A 388 11.10 7.92 -8.06
N PHE A 389 11.49 6.89 -8.79
CA PHE A 389 10.58 6.17 -9.68
C PHE A 389 9.64 5.28 -8.90
N ASN A 390 8.35 5.41 -9.15
CA ASN A 390 7.29 4.56 -8.64
C ASN A 390 6.15 4.48 -9.66
N ILE A 391 5.14 3.64 -9.41
CA ILE A 391 4.03 3.46 -10.35
C ILE A 391 3.36 4.80 -10.71
N MET A 392 3.28 5.75 -9.76
CA MET A 392 2.63 7.05 -9.98
C MET A 392 3.50 7.99 -10.84
N THR A 393 4.80 8.11 -10.54
CA THR A 393 5.71 8.96 -11.34
C THR A 393 5.89 8.41 -12.75
N LEU A 394 6.03 7.08 -12.90
CA LEU A 394 6.13 6.42 -14.19
C LEU A 394 4.83 6.59 -15.00
N GLY A 395 3.67 6.41 -14.37
CA GLY A 395 2.37 6.63 -15.00
C GLY A 395 2.16 8.08 -15.45
N GLY A 396 2.61 9.05 -14.62
CA GLY A 396 2.60 10.47 -14.96
C GLY A 396 3.47 10.79 -16.19
N MET A 397 4.66 10.21 -16.27
CA MET A 397 5.53 10.36 -17.45
C MET A 397 4.89 9.77 -18.71
N ALA A 398 4.29 8.58 -18.62
CA ALA A 398 3.61 7.95 -19.75
C ALA A 398 2.42 8.78 -20.26
N ALA A 399 1.60 9.31 -19.34
CA ALA A 399 0.49 10.18 -19.70
C ALA A 399 0.96 11.53 -20.30
N ALA A 400 2.09 12.06 -19.82
CA ALA A 400 2.65 13.31 -20.31
C ALA A 400 3.17 13.23 -21.76
N VAL A 401 3.61 12.03 -22.24
CA VAL A 401 4.18 11.87 -23.59
C VAL A 401 3.25 12.41 -24.67
N GLY A 402 1.96 12.09 -24.58
CA GLY A 402 0.96 12.56 -25.55
C GLY A 402 0.80 14.08 -25.57
N LEU A 403 0.90 14.71 -24.40
CA LEU A 403 0.74 16.15 -24.23
C LEU A 403 1.99 16.95 -24.59
N VAL A 404 3.17 16.40 -24.32
CA VAL A 404 4.47 16.99 -24.63
C VAL A 404 4.65 17.21 -26.14
N ILE A 405 4.17 16.29 -26.95
CA ILE A 405 4.26 16.38 -28.41
C ILE A 405 3.38 17.50 -28.97
N ASP A 406 2.26 17.83 -28.30
CA ASP A 406 1.25 18.79 -28.76
C ASP A 406 1.85 20.19 -28.90
N ASP A 407 2.50 20.74 -27.86
CA ASP A 407 3.17 22.04 -27.90
C ASP A 407 4.14 22.17 -29.09
N ALA A 408 4.96 21.13 -29.29
CA ALA A 408 5.96 21.11 -30.37
C ALA A 408 5.30 21.12 -31.75
N ILE A 409 4.26 20.36 -31.95
CA ILE A 409 3.52 20.24 -33.22
C ILE A 409 2.91 21.60 -33.58
N VAL A 410 2.19 22.23 -32.66
CA VAL A 410 1.50 23.49 -32.93
C VAL A 410 2.50 24.60 -33.23
N MET A 411 3.64 24.67 -32.52
CA MET A 411 4.71 25.63 -32.79
C MET A 411 5.32 25.42 -34.19
N ILE A 412 5.70 24.17 -34.52
CA ILE A 412 6.32 23.84 -35.83
C ILE A 412 5.35 24.15 -36.96
N GLU A 413 4.08 23.80 -36.82
CA GLU A 413 3.09 24.06 -37.85
C GLU A 413 2.80 25.53 -38.03
N HIS A 414 2.78 26.34 -36.94
CA HIS A 414 2.69 27.79 -37.05
C HIS A 414 3.90 28.38 -37.78
N ILE A 415 5.11 27.98 -37.45
CA ILE A 415 6.32 28.39 -38.16
C ILE A 415 6.21 28.01 -39.64
N ALA A 416 5.89 26.78 -39.98
CA ALA A 416 5.79 26.29 -41.35
C ALA A 416 4.70 27.04 -42.16
N ARG A 417 3.57 27.40 -41.54
CA ARG A 417 2.50 28.20 -42.16
C ARG A 417 3.00 29.63 -42.47
N ARG A 418 3.59 30.31 -41.49
CA ARG A 418 4.13 31.67 -41.68
C ARG A 418 5.24 31.72 -42.71
N MET A 419 6.04 30.65 -42.82
CA MET A 419 7.06 30.51 -43.85
C MET A 419 6.46 30.39 -45.26
N ARG A 420 5.37 29.67 -45.43
CA ARG A 420 4.62 29.57 -46.71
C ARG A 420 4.06 30.90 -47.15
N GLU A 421 3.46 31.68 -46.28
CA GLU A 421 2.90 32.99 -46.54
C GLU A 421 3.98 33.99 -46.98
N ALA A 422 5.23 33.79 -46.57
CA ALA A 422 6.33 34.73 -46.76
C ALA A 422 7.13 34.56 -48.06
N GLY A 423 7.06 33.43 -48.76
CA GLY A 423 7.86 33.10 -49.94
C GLY A 423 9.36 32.85 -49.65
N ALA A 424 10.15 32.54 -50.69
CA ALA A 424 11.53 32.09 -50.54
C ALA A 424 12.55 33.18 -50.11
N HIS A 425 12.20 34.44 -50.22
CA HIS A 425 13.11 35.57 -49.95
C HIS A 425 13.02 36.03 -48.50
N ALA A 426 13.81 35.55 -47.61
CA ALA A 426 14.01 35.93 -46.17
C ALA A 426 13.67 34.81 -45.16
N PHE A 427 13.96 33.59 -45.52
CA PHE A 427 13.55 32.39 -44.76
C PHE A 427 14.02 32.42 -43.30
N HIS A 428 15.33 32.55 -43.00
CA HIS A 428 15.88 32.44 -41.66
C HIS A 428 15.46 33.54 -40.67
N GLY A 429 15.31 34.78 -41.16
CA GLY A 429 14.86 35.91 -40.30
C GLY A 429 13.40 35.77 -39.82
N ARG A 430 12.57 35.07 -40.59
CA ARG A 430 11.13 34.94 -40.35
C ARG A 430 10.75 33.76 -39.45
N VAL A 431 11.57 32.68 -39.43
CA VAL A 431 11.38 31.56 -38.50
C VAL A 431 11.32 32.06 -37.06
N MET A 432 12.25 32.90 -36.66
CA MET A 432 12.30 33.47 -35.33
C MET A 432 11.17 34.48 -35.08
N ALA A 433 10.78 35.27 -36.07
CA ALA A 433 9.66 36.20 -35.96
C ALA A 433 8.34 35.45 -35.77
N ALA A 434 8.09 34.39 -36.54
CA ALA A 434 6.93 33.54 -36.40
C ALA A 434 6.88 32.85 -35.03
N ALA A 435 8.01 32.36 -34.53
CA ALA A 435 8.09 31.76 -33.20
C ALA A 435 7.76 32.76 -32.08
N LEU A 436 8.25 33.99 -32.19
CA LEU A 436 7.97 35.07 -31.22
C LEU A 436 6.52 35.51 -31.25
N GLU A 437 5.92 35.59 -32.43
CA GLU A 437 4.48 35.85 -32.58
C GLU A 437 3.63 34.80 -31.82
N PHE A 438 4.04 33.55 -31.83
CA PHE A 438 3.32 32.45 -31.19
C PHE A 438 3.63 32.30 -29.69
N THR A 439 4.61 33.03 -29.14
CA THR A 439 5.00 32.93 -27.73
C THR A 439 3.84 33.21 -26.77
N ARG A 440 3.02 34.23 -27.03
CA ARG A 440 1.86 34.59 -26.17
C ARG A 440 0.80 33.48 -26.15
N PRO A 441 0.31 32.99 -27.30
CA PRO A 441 -0.62 31.84 -27.32
C PRO A 441 -0.06 30.60 -26.63
N LEU A 442 1.19 30.25 -26.88
CA LEU A 442 1.85 29.08 -26.29
C LEU A 442 1.96 29.21 -24.76
N ALA A 443 2.43 30.37 -24.26
CA ALA A 443 2.54 30.62 -22.83
C ALA A 443 1.16 30.59 -22.14
N GLY A 444 0.14 31.12 -22.80
CA GLY A 444 -1.24 31.11 -22.28
C GLY A 444 -1.84 29.69 -22.24
N SER A 445 -1.61 28.89 -23.27
CA SER A 445 -2.08 27.50 -23.33
C SER A 445 -1.37 26.61 -22.31
N SER A 446 -0.04 26.65 -22.28
CA SER A 446 0.74 25.88 -21.30
C SER A 446 0.44 26.30 -19.87
N ALA A 447 0.22 27.59 -19.61
CA ALA A 447 -0.23 28.08 -18.31
C ALA A 447 -1.62 27.52 -17.93
N ALA A 448 -2.56 27.43 -18.89
CA ALA A 448 -3.88 26.86 -18.63
C ALA A 448 -3.81 25.36 -18.26
N THR A 449 -2.89 24.62 -18.84
CA THR A 449 -2.69 23.20 -18.53
C THR A 449 -1.91 23.02 -17.22
N LEU A 450 -0.90 23.85 -16.94
CA LEU A 450 -0.12 23.80 -15.71
C LEU A 450 -0.92 24.19 -14.45
N ILE A 451 -1.77 25.22 -14.55
CA ILE A 451 -2.51 25.78 -13.41
C ILE A 451 -3.45 24.76 -12.74
N ILE A 452 -3.85 23.73 -13.45
CA ILE A 452 -4.71 22.65 -12.95
C ILE A 452 -3.97 21.76 -11.93
N PHE A 453 -2.66 21.61 -12.10
CA PHE A 453 -1.86 20.80 -11.18
C PHE A 453 -1.60 21.51 -9.85
N VAL A 454 -1.80 22.83 -9.77
CA VAL A 454 -1.63 23.60 -8.52
C VAL A 454 -2.60 23.12 -7.43
N PRO A 455 -3.92 23.06 -7.63
CA PRO A 455 -4.83 22.51 -6.63
C PRO A 455 -4.57 21.02 -6.31
N LEU A 456 -4.16 20.22 -7.29
CA LEU A 456 -3.84 18.82 -7.10
C LEU A 456 -2.63 18.60 -6.18
N ALA A 457 -1.66 19.53 -6.19
CA ALA A 457 -0.50 19.45 -5.31
C ALA A 457 -0.84 19.68 -3.83
N PHE A 458 -1.99 20.35 -3.54
CA PHE A 458 -2.49 20.58 -2.18
C PHE A 458 -3.51 19.54 -1.71
N LEU A 459 -3.75 18.50 -2.50
CA LEU A 459 -4.63 17.41 -2.10
C LEU A 459 -4.05 16.68 -0.88
N SER A 460 -4.87 16.48 0.15
CA SER A 460 -4.53 15.76 1.37
C SER A 460 -5.16 14.36 1.38
N GLY A 461 -4.88 13.57 2.41
CA GLY A 461 -5.39 12.21 2.52
C GLY A 461 -4.56 11.19 1.73
N VAL A 462 -5.03 9.96 1.71
CA VAL A 462 -4.43 8.86 0.93
C VAL A 462 -4.30 9.24 -0.54
N THR A 463 -5.34 9.86 -1.09
CA THR A 463 -5.37 10.37 -2.47
C THR A 463 -4.25 11.35 -2.73
N GLY A 464 -4.05 12.34 -1.84
CA GLY A 464 -2.95 13.30 -1.95
C GLY A 464 -1.59 12.63 -1.89
N ALA A 465 -1.44 11.67 -0.99
CA ALA A 465 -0.20 10.91 -0.81
C ALA A 465 0.27 10.21 -2.11
N PHE A 466 -0.64 9.50 -2.78
CA PHE A 466 -0.33 8.78 -4.01
C PHE A 466 -0.27 9.69 -5.24
N PHE A 467 -1.25 10.55 -5.43
CA PHE A 467 -1.42 11.31 -6.68
C PHE A 467 -0.64 12.62 -6.74
N LYS A 468 -0.09 13.12 -5.62
CA LYS A 468 0.85 14.24 -5.62
C LYS A 468 2.07 13.93 -6.49
N ALA A 469 2.60 12.70 -6.40
CA ALA A 469 3.74 12.26 -7.19
C ALA A 469 3.42 12.31 -8.71
N LEU A 470 2.26 11.80 -9.11
CA LEU A 470 1.80 11.86 -10.49
C LEU A 470 1.60 13.31 -10.96
N SER A 471 0.95 14.15 -10.14
CA SER A 471 0.67 15.55 -10.47
C SER A 471 1.94 16.38 -10.63
N VAL A 472 2.91 16.25 -9.73
CA VAL A 472 4.20 16.94 -9.81
C VAL A 472 4.99 16.47 -11.04
N THR A 473 4.97 15.17 -11.34
CA THR A 473 5.65 14.62 -12.53
C THR A 473 5.07 15.20 -13.81
N MET A 474 3.75 15.23 -13.94
CA MET A 474 3.08 15.79 -15.11
C MET A 474 3.30 17.30 -15.25
N ALA A 475 3.16 18.06 -14.14
CA ALA A 475 3.44 19.48 -14.14
C ALA A 475 4.89 19.78 -14.55
N SER A 476 5.84 18.99 -14.04
CA SER A 476 7.26 19.11 -14.40
C SER A 476 7.47 18.82 -15.88
N ALA A 477 6.87 17.75 -16.41
CA ALA A 477 6.99 17.38 -17.82
C ALA A 477 6.43 18.47 -18.75
N LEU A 478 5.26 19.02 -18.43
CA LEU A 478 4.61 20.08 -19.20
C LEU A 478 5.39 21.41 -19.11
N PHE A 479 5.89 21.75 -17.92
CA PHE A 479 6.74 22.94 -17.76
C PHE A 479 8.02 22.84 -18.57
N ILE A 480 8.70 21.71 -18.54
CA ILE A 480 9.90 21.45 -19.33
C ILE A 480 9.54 21.42 -20.83
N SER A 481 8.39 20.80 -21.20
CA SER A 481 7.90 20.82 -22.59
C SER A 481 7.75 22.23 -23.12
N PHE A 482 7.08 23.10 -22.36
CA PHE A 482 6.95 24.52 -22.72
C PHE A 482 8.32 25.18 -22.95
N LEU A 483 9.27 25.04 -21.99
CA LEU A 483 10.59 25.66 -22.09
C LEU A 483 11.39 25.12 -23.29
N VAL A 484 11.41 23.80 -23.49
CA VAL A 484 12.14 23.18 -24.58
C VAL A 484 11.52 23.52 -25.93
N THR A 485 10.18 23.51 -26.03
CA THR A 485 9.47 23.91 -27.24
C THR A 485 9.72 25.37 -27.57
N TRP A 486 9.62 26.28 -26.60
CA TRP A 486 9.86 27.70 -26.80
C TRP A 486 11.30 28.03 -27.20
N LEU A 487 12.31 27.32 -26.60
CA LEU A 487 13.73 27.62 -26.84
C LEU A 487 14.33 26.79 -27.98
N ALA A 488 14.06 25.49 -28.05
CA ALA A 488 14.74 24.58 -28.99
C ALA A 488 14.07 24.52 -30.35
N VAL A 489 12.72 24.48 -30.41
CA VAL A 489 12.01 24.28 -31.69
C VAL A 489 12.30 25.35 -32.71
N PRO A 490 12.30 26.68 -32.40
CA PRO A 490 12.64 27.71 -33.40
C PRO A 490 14.04 27.56 -33.92
N ILE A 491 15.00 27.22 -33.05
CA ILE A 491 16.42 27.04 -33.42
C ILE A 491 16.60 25.81 -34.32
N LEU A 492 15.91 24.71 -34.00
CA LEU A 492 15.98 23.49 -34.83
C LEU A 492 15.28 23.67 -36.16
N CYS A 493 14.14 24.37 -36.21
CA CYS A 493 13.47 24.72 -37.45
C CYS A 493 14.32 25.62 -38.34
N ASP A 494 14.99 26.65 -37.78
CA ASP A 494 15.90 27.55 -38.51
C ASP A 494 17.08 26.80 -39.12
N ARG A 495 17.54 25.72 -38.46
CA ARG A 495 18.71 24.97 -38.89
C ARG A 495 18.41 23.84 -39.88
N TRP A 496 17.27 23.14 -39.72
CA TRP A 496 16.96 21.89 -40.45
C TRP A 496 15.93 22.06 -41.56
N LEU A 497 15.06 23.07 -41.44
CA LEU A 497 14.04 23.31 -42.46
C LEU A 497 14.62 24.15 -43.62
N THR A 498 14.18 23.81 -44.81
CA THR A 498 14.52 24.55 -46.06
C THR A 498 13.22 25.14 -46.63
N PRO A 499 13.32 26.15 -47.53
CA PRO A 499 12.13 26.68 -48.21
C PRO A 499 11.28 25.60 -48.88
N ALA A 500 11.89 24.59 -49.45
CA ALA A 500 11.16 23.44 -50.06
C ALA A 500 10.37 22.61 -49.02
N ASP A 501 10.80 22.55 -47.75
CA ASP A 501 10.11 21.85 -46.69
C ASP A 501 8.85 22.62 -46.21
N ALA A 502 8.78 23.91 -46.52
CA ALA A 502 7.60 24.76 -46.26
C ALA A 502 6.57 24.76 -47.41
N GLU A 503 6.94 24.31 -48.62
CA GLU A 503 6.01 24.24 -49.75
C GLU A 503 4.86 23.26 -49.48
N GLU A 504 3.66 23.61 -49.92
CA GLU A 504 2.50 22.76 -49.79
C GLU A 504 2.67 21.48 -50.59
N HIS A 505 2.87 20.35 -49.92
CA HIS A 505 2.58 19.07 -50.54
C HIS A 505 1.05 19.04 -50.78
N LYS A 506 0.62 18.78 -52.02
CA LYS A 506 -0.81 18.64 -52.35
C LYS A 506 -1.53 17.91 -51.25
N ASP A 507 -2.57 18.56 -50.73
CA ASP A 507 -3.43 17.96 -49.66
C ASP A 507 -3.76 16.51 -50.01
N THR A 508 -3.60 15.62 -49.05
CA THR A 508 -4.06 14.24 -49.25
C THR A 508 -5.53 14.24 -49.62
N ARG A 509 -5.98 13.28 -50.44
CA ARG A 509 -7.41 13.12 -50.69
C ARG A 509 -8.26 13.16 -49.43
N PHE A 510 -7.72 12.65 -48.33
CA PHE A 510 -8.32 12.65 -46.99
C PHE A 510 -8.34 14.06 -46.38
N ALA A 511 -7.25 14.80 -46.36
CA ALA A 511 -7.17 16.17 -45.85
C ALA A 511 -8.05 17.14 -46.65
N ALA A 512 -8.06 17.00 -47.99
CA ALA A 512 -8.95 17.77 -48.88
C ALA A 512 -10.43 17.43 -48.67
N TRP A 513 -10.75 16.16 -48.39
CA TRP A 513 -12.10 15.73 -48.04
C TRP A 513 -12.53 16.32 -46.70
N LEU A 514 -11.66 16.21 -45.67
CA LEU A 514 -11.88 16.76 -44.33
C LEU A 514 -12.08 18.27 -44.34
N ASN A 515 -11.22 19.03 -45.07
CA ASN A 515 -11.35 20.47 -45.24
C ASN A 515 -12.64 20.89 -45.94
N ARG A 516 -13.03 20.18 -47.00
CA ARG A 516 -14.29 20.44 -47.72
C ARG A 516 -15.51 20.11 -46.86
N GLY A 517 -15.45 18.99 -46.14
CA GLY A 517 -16.50 18.58 -45.20
C GLY A 517 -16.69 19.59 -44.07
N TYR A 518 -15.59 20.02 -43.46
CA TYR A 518 -15.61 21.05 -42.42
C TYR A 518 -16.13 22.42 -42.92
N ALA A 519 -15.63 22.90 -44.08
CA ALA A 519 -16.09 24.17 -44.66
C ALA A 519 -17.60 24.17 -44.97
N SER A 520 -18.13 23.08 -45.51
CA SER A 520 -19.58 22.91 -45.71
C SER A 520 -20.36 22.86 -44.39
N LEU A 521 -19.82 22.16 -43.38
CA LEU A 521 -20.46 22.01 -42.08
C LEU A 521 -20.48 23.32 -41.30
N ILE A 522 -19.33 24.01 -41.19
CA ILE A 522 -19.24 25.29 -40.44
C ILE A 522 -20.08 26.39 -41.13
N GLY A 523 -20.17 26.40 -42.44
CA GLY A 523 -21.05 27.28 -43.18
C GLY A 523 -22.53 27.09 -42.83
N ARG A 524 -23.00 25.81 -42.82
CA ARG A 524 -24.38 25.48 -42.44
C ARG A 524 -24.66 25.79 -40.97
N VAL A 525 -23.73 25.46 -40.10
CA VAL A 525 -23.80 25.70 -38.65
C VAL A 525 -23.80 27.19 -38.31
N SER A 526 -22.94 27.96 -38.95
CA SER A 526 -22.91 29.43 -38.80
C SER A 526 -24.21 30.09 -39.26
N ALA A 527 -24.89 29.53 -40.30
CA ALA A 527 -26.19 30.06 -40.76
C ALA A 527 -27.34 29.74 -39.79
N ARG A 528 -27.25 28.61 -39.05
CA ARG A 528 -28.29 28.18 -38.08
C ARG A 528 -27.69 27.83 -36.73
N PRO A 529 -27.25 28.81 -35.92
CA PRO A 529 -26.50 28.55 -34.68
C PRO A 529 -27.28 27.76 -33.64
N LEU A 530 -28.62 27.84 -33.61
CA LEU A 530 -29.46 27.05 -32.69
C LEU A 530 -29.38 25.52 -32.95
N LEU A 531 -29.13 25.08 -34.19
CA LEU A 531 -28.96 23.63 -34.45
C LEU A 531 -27.78 23.00 -33.71
N VAL A 532 -26.70 23.73 -33.52
CA VAL A 532 -25.53 23.24 -32.77
C VAL A 532 -25.84 23.16 -31.28
N LEU A 533 -26.52 24.13 -30.71
CA LEU A 533 -26.97 24.10 -29.31
C LEU A 533 -27.90 22.90 -29.07
N VAL A 534 -28.83 22.64 -30.02
CA VAL A 534 -29.66 21.43 -29.96
C VAL A 534 -28.83 20.15 -30.10
N GLY A 535 -27.75 20.15 -30.90
CA GLY A 535 -26.82 19.03 -31.04
C GLY A 535 -25.99 18.70 -29.78
N VAL A 536 -25.85 19.66 -28.87
CA VAL A 536 -25.16 19.44 -27.57
C VAL A 536 -26.09 18.75 -26.57
N VAL A 537 -27.40 18.92 -26.68
CA VAL A 537 -28.37 18.33 -25.75
C VAL A 537 -28.25 16.80 -25.67
N PRO A 538 -28.15 16.04 -26.76
CA PRO A 538 -27.89 14.60 -26.67
C PRO A 538 -26.63 14.24 -25.91
N LEU A 539 -25.55 14.98 -26.09
CA LEU A 539 -24.31 14.76 -25.32
C LEU A 539 -24.55 14.91 -23.81
N ILE A 540 -25.26 15.98 -23.40
CA ILE A 540 -25.59 16.21 -21.99
C ILE A 540 -26.51 15.11 -21.46
N VAL A 541 -27.54 14.73 -22.22
CA VAL A 541 -28.51 13.70 -21.81
C VAL A 541 -27.83 12.34 -21.67
N VAL A 542 -26.99 11.96 -22.66
CA VAL A 542 -26.26 10.69 -22.60
C VAL A 542 -25.21 10.70 -21.49
N ALA A 543 -24.52 11.84 -21.26
CA ALA A 543 -23.57 11.99 -20.14
C ALA A 543 -24.27 11.87 -18.78
N ALA A 544 -25.45 12.50 -18.62
CA ALA A 544 -26.25 12.40 -17.40
C ALA A 544 -26.76 10.96 -17.18
N PHE A 545 -27.19 10.29 -18.25
CA PHE A 545 -27.57 8.88 -18.18
C PHE A 545 -26.36 7.98 -17.82
N ALA A 546 -25.22 8.16 -18.48
CA ALA A 546 -24.00 7.42 -18.20
C ALA A 546 -23.55 7.62 -16.73
N PHE A 547 -23.62 8.85 -16.22
CA PHE A 547 -23.31 9.15 -14.81
C PHE A 547 -24.14 8.30 -13.84
N THR A 548 -25.41 8.02 -14.13
CA THR A 548 -26.26 7.17 -13.28
C THR A 548 -25.97 5.68 -13.42
N ARG A 549 -25.18 5.27 -14.44
CA ARG A 549 -24.87 3.87 -14.74
C ARG A 549 -23.41 3.49 -14.44
N VAL A 550 -22.54 4.47 -14.34
CA VAL A 550 -21.13 4.23 -14.00
C VAL A 550 -21.04 3.90 -12.52
N GLY A 551 -20.51 2.71 -12.21
CA GLY A 551 -20.18 2.32 -10.85
C GLY A 551 -19.09 3.22 -10.27
N SER A 552 -18.96 3.27 -8.94
CA SER A 552 -17.92 4.04 -8.29
C SER A 552 -17.06 3.18 -7.36
N GLY A 553 -15.74 3.26 -7.54
CA GLY A 553 -14.73 2.59 -6.74
C GLY A 553 -13.78 3.57 -6.05
N PHE A 554 -12.89 3.07 -5.19
CA PHE A 554 -11.86 3.89 -4.55
C PHE A 554 -10.61 3.98 -5.44
N MET A 555 -9.95 2.87 -5.67
CA MET A 555 -8.75 2.75 -6.51
C MET A 555 -9.01 1.78 -7.67
N PRO A 556 -8.28 1.91 -8.79
CA PRO A 556 -8.35 0.92 -9.86
C PRO A 556 -7.82 -0.44 -9.39
N SER A 557 -8.47 -1.51 -9.76
CA SER A 557 -7.96 -2.88 -9.57
C SER A 557 -6.71 -3.13 -10.40
N MET A 558 -5.77 -3.88 -9.84
CA MET A 558 -4.53 -4.28 -10.52
C MET A 558 -4.29 -5.77 -10.25
N ASP A 559 -3.85 -6.51 -11.24
CA ASP A 559 -3.41 -7.88 -11.04
C ASP A 559 -1.96 -7.91 -10.54
N GLU A 560 -1.77 -8.20 -9.27
CA GLU A 560 -0.46 -8.17 -8.59
C GLU A 560 0.30 -9.50 -8.69
N GLY A 561 -0.33 -10.54 -9.22
CA GLY A 561 0.26 -11.86 -9.33
C GLY A 561 0.33 -12.65 -8.02
N GLY A 562 -0.33 -12.19 -6.97
CA GLY A 562 -0.43 -12.86 -5.68
C GLY A 562 -1.47 -12.21 -4.78
N PHE A 563 -1.96 -12.97 -3.80
CA PHE A 563 -2.96 -12.53 -2.85
C PHE A 563 -2.72 -13.11 -1.46
N VAL A 564 -3.25 -12.43 -0.45
CA VAL A 564 -3.32 -12.89 0.93
C VAL A 564 -4.66 -13.59 1.14
N LEU A 565 -4.66 -14.71 1.83
CA LEU A 565 -5.82 -15.43 2.30
C LEU A 565 -5.72 -15.51 3.82
N ASP A 566 -6.45 -14.63 4.51
CA ASP A 566 -6.60 -14.69 5.94
C ASP A 566 -7.60 -15.76 6.32
N TYR A 567 -7.35 -16.45 7.42
CA TYR A 567 -8.25 -17.47 7.92
C TYR A 567 -8.38 -17.43 9.44
N HIS A 568 -9.54 -17.85 9.92
CA HIS A 568 -9.76 -18.17 11.31
C HIS A 568 -10.66 -19.40 11.44
N THR A 569 -10.29 -20.28 12.36
CA THR A 569 -11.08 -21.42 12.76
C THR A 569 -11.93 -21.05 14.00
N GLN A 570 -12.72 -21.97 14.49
CA GLN A 570 -13.50 -21.73 15.69
C GLN A 570 -12.61 -21.29 16.87
N PRO A 571 -13.08 -20.36 17.71
CA PRO A 571 -12.32 -19.92 18.88
C PRO A 571 -11.92 -21.07 19.79
N GLY A 572 -10.68 -21.02 20.30
CA GLY A 572 -10.15 -22.10 21.15
C GLY A 572 -9.67 -23.34 20.39
N THR A 573 -9.74 -23.36 19.06
CA THR A 573 -9.17 -24.46 18.27
C THR A 573 -7.66 -24.53 18.49
N SER A 574 -7.16 -25.74 18.82
CA SER A 574 -5.73 -25.95 19.03
C SER A 574 -4.93 -25.80 17.75
N ILE A 575 -3.64 -25.46 17.87
CA ILE A 575 -2.74 -25.35 16.72
C ILE A 575 -2.69 -26.62 15.87
N THR A 576 -2.81 -27.79 16.50
CA THR A 576 -2.83 -29.09 15.82
C THR A 576 -4.08 -29.29 14.96
N GLU A 577 -5.25 -28.92 15.48
CA GLU A 577 -6.50 -29.03 14.72
C GLU A 577 -6.57 -27.93 13.63
N THR A 578 -6.13 -26.73 13.94
CA THR A 578 -6.01 -25.66 12.94
C THR A 578 -5.11 -26.14 11.78
N ASP A 579 -3.94 -26.73 12.09
CA ASP A 579 -3.04 -27.28 11.08
C ASP A 579 -3.68 -28.37 10.22
N ARG A 580 -4.48 -29.26 10.86
CA ARG A 580 -5.21 -30.31 10.13
C ARG A 580 -6.19 -29.74 9.10
N LEU A 581 -6.93 -28.68 9.48
CA LEU A 581 -7.85 -27.99 8.58
C LEU A 581 -7.08 -27.24 7.48
N MET A 582 -6.02 -26.55 7.85
CA MET A 582 -5.20 -25.80 6.89
C MET A 582 -4.53 -26.70 5.85
N LYS A 583 -4.16 -27.92 6.20
CA LYS A 583 -3.66 -28.90 5.21
C LYS A 583 -4.67 -29.25 4.13
N GLN A 584 -5.98 -29.16 4.41
CA GLN A 584 -7.01 -29.34 3.38
C GLN A 584 -7.03 -28.13 2.45
N ILE A 585 -6.90 -26.92 2.98
CA ILE A 585 -6.80 -25.68 2.18
C ILE A 585 -5.53 -25.70 1.34
N GLU A 586 -4.39 -26.14 1.88
CA GLU A 586 -3.13 -26.30 1.13
C GLU A 586 -3.29 -27.25 -0.07
N GLN A 587 -4.09 -28.31 0.06
CA GLN A 587 -4.38 -29.24 -1.05
C GLN A 587 -5.18 -28.55 -2.16
N ILE A 588 -6.17 -27.71 -1.79
CA ILE A 588 -6.97 -26.92 -2.75
C ILE A 588 -6.05 -25.92 -3.49
N ILE A 589 -5.25 -25.16 -2.74
CA ILE A 589 -4.33 -24.16 -3.32
C ILE A 589 -3.34 -24.84 -4.28
N ARG A 590 -2.75 -25.97 -3.87
CA ARG A 590 -1.77 -26.74 -4.67
C ARG A 590 -2.40 -27.35 -5.92
N ALA A 591 -3.68 -27.72 -5.87
CA ALA A 591 -4.38 -28.31 -7.02
C ALA A 591 -4.69 -27.30 -8.11
N ASN A 592 -4.73 -25.98 -7.78
CA ASN A 592 -5.01 -24.94 -8.76
C ASN A 592 -3.81 -24.74 -9.71
N PRO A 593 -4.00 -24.91 -11.03
CA PRO A 593 -2.91 -24.85 -12.01
C PRO A 593 -2.27 -23.46 -12.14
N ASN A 594 -2.95 -22.39 -11.68
CA ASN A 594 -2.48 -21.01 -11.76
C ASN A 594 -1.53 -20.64 -10.61
N VAL A 595 -1.47 -21.44 -9.54
CA VAL A 595 -0.61 -21.19 -8.36
C VAL A 595 0.82 -21.62 -8.66
N ALA A 596 1.79 -20.79 -8.30
CA ALA A 596 3.22 -21.05 -8.42
C ALA A 596 3.80 -21.57 -7.10
N THR A 597 3.54 -20.91 -5.99
CA THR A 597 4.03 -21.23 -4.64
C THR A 597 3.15 -20.55 -3.60
N TYR A 598 3.21 -21.03 -2.37
CA TYR A 598 2.53 -20.38 -1.25
C TYR A 598 3.32 -20.55 0.04
N SER A 599 3.09 -19.63 0.98
CA SER A 599 3.54 -19.76 2.36
C SER A 599 2.36 -19.60 3.30
N ARG A 600 2.38 -20.26 4.44
CA ARG A 600 1.36 -20.19 5.48
C ARG A 600 1.97 -19.83 6.82
N ARG A 601 1.30 -19.00 7.57
CA ARG A 601 1.59 -18.70 8.97
C ARG A 601 0.35 -19.01 9.80
N THR A 602 0.49 -19.78 10.86
CA THR A 602 -0.56 -20.05 11.86
C THR A 602 -0.06 -19.48 13.18
N GLY A 603 -0.89 -18.71 13.89
CA GLY A 603 -0.49 -18.00 15.10
C GLY A 603 0.34 -16.73 14.85
N ALA A 604 0.52 -16.35 13.61
CA ALA A 604 1.21 -15.12 13.19
C ALA A 604 0.63 -14.61 11.87
N GLY A 605 0.86 -13.34 11.56
CA GLY A 605 0.47 -12.70 10.31
C GLY A 605 1.67 -12.25 9.46
N LEU A 606 1.40 -11.89 8.20
CA LEU A 606 2.41 -11.44 7.22
C LEU A 606 3.17 -10.19 7.71
N GLY A 607 2.52 -9.28 8.44
CA GLY A 607 3.11 -8.09 9.05
C GLY A 607 3.97 -8.34 10.29
N GLY A 608 4.14 -9.60 10.71
CA GLY A 608 4.86 -9.98 11.93
C GLY A 608 4.00 -9.87 13.20
N ASP A 609 2.70 -9.69 13.08
CA ASP A 609 1.77 -9.64 14.20
C ASP A 609 1.57 -11.04 14.78
N LEU A 610 1.55 -11.14 16.12
CA LEU A 610 1.25 -12.39 16.82
C LEU A 610 -0.27 -12.56 16.91
N ASN A 611 -0.75 -13.73 16.55
CA ASN A 611 -2.16 -14.10 16.59
C ASN A 611 -2.39 -15.30 17.51
N GLU A 612 -3.65 -15.56 17.85
CA GLU A 612 -4.03 -16.82 18.49
C GLU A 612 -3.80 -18.02 17.54
N PRO A 613 -3.58 -19.25 18.08
CA PRO A 613 -3.28 -20.43 17.26
C PRO A 613 -4.36 -20.86 16.27
N ASN A 614 -5.56 -20.32 16.40
CA ASN A 614 -6.70 -20.56 15.52
C ASN A 614 -6.81 -19.54 14.35
N LYS A 615 -5.88 -18.60 14.26
CA LYS A 615 -5.81 -17.55 13.22
C LYS A 615 -4.49 -17.59 12.48
N GLY A 616 -4.50 -17.12 11.26
CA GLY A 616 -3.30 -16.99 10.45
C GLY A 616 -3.61 -16.59 9.02
N ASP A 617 -2.61 -16.65 8.18
CA ASP A 617 -2.71 -16.27 6.78
C ASP A 617 -1.94 -17.20 5.85
N PHE A 618 -2.31 -17.17 4.59
CA PHE A 618 -1.51 -17.63 3.46
C PHE A 618 -1.12 -16.45 2.60
N PHE A 619 0.07 -16.49 2.05
CA PHE A 619 0.40 -15.72 0.86
C PHE A 619 0.49 -16.69 -0.32
N VAL A 620 -0.33 -16.46 -1.34
CA VAL A 620 -0.39 -17.30 -2.55
C VAL A 620 0.16 -16.50 -3.72
N ARG A 621 1.24 -17.00 -4.32
CA ARG A 621 1.83 -16.43 -5.52
C ARG A 621 1.35 -17.18 -6.74
N LEU A 622 0.90 -16.45 -7.75
CA LEU A 622 0.44 -17.01 -9.01
C LEU A 622 1.59 -17.09 -10.03
N LYS A 623 1.44 -17.97 -11.01
CA LYS A 623 2.40 -18.13 -12.11
C LYS A 623 2.49 -16.85 -12.95
N SER A 624 3.68 -16.49 -13.38
CA SER A 624 3.91 -15.40 -14.32
C SER A 624 3.49 -15.83 -15.75
N GLY A 625 2.91 -14.90 -16.54
CA GLY A 625 2.58 -15.15 -17.93
C GLY A 625 1.08 -15.43 -18.19
N LYS A 626 0.77 -16.33 -19.14
CA LYS A 626 -0.63 -16.65 -19.46
C LYS A 626 -1.27 -17.47 -18.36
N ARG A 627 -2.19 -16.88 -17.62
CA ARG A 627 -3.02 -17.49 -16.59
C ARG A 627 -4.39 -16.80 -16.55
N GLU A 628 -5.29 -17.35 -15.79
CA GLU A 628 -6.57 -16.71 -15.51
C GLU A 628 -6.39 -15.42 -14.69
N PRO A 629 -7.31 -14.46 -14.82
CA PRO A 629 -7.31 -13.24 -13.98
C PRO A 629 -7.32 -13.60 -12.50
N ILE A 630 -6.62 -12.80 -11.69
CA ILE A 630 -6.46 -13.08 -10.26
C ILE A 630 -7.80 -13.18 -9.53
N ASP A 631 -8.77 -12.33 -9.87
CA ASP A 631 -10.10 -12.34 -9.25
C ASP A 631 -10.83 -13.67 -9.50
N THR A 632 -10.71 -14.24 -10.72
CA THR A 632 -11.28 -15.55 -11.06
C THR A 632 -10.63 -16.67 -10.23
N VAL A 633 -9.29 -16.63 -10.07
CA VAL A 633 -8.57 -17.62 -9.28
C VAL A 633 -8.92 -17.52 -7.80
N MET A 634 -9.05 -16.31 -7.28
CA MET A 634 -9.46 -16.07 -5.89
C MET A 634 -10.85 -16.61 -5.62
N GLU A 635 -11.81 -16.33 -6.51
CA GLU A 635 -13.20 -16.81 -6.37
C GLU A 635 -13.30 -18.33 -6.49
N GLU A 636 -12.55 -18.96 -7.39
CA GLU A 636 -12.49 -20.42 -7.49
C GLU A 636 -11.96 -21.05 -6.21
N ILE A 637 -10.86 -20.52 -5.66
CA ILE A 637 -10.27 -21.02 -4.40
C ILE A 637 -11.26 -20.79 -3.24
N ARG A 638 -11.91 -19.62 -3.14
CA ARG A 638 -12.93 -19.32 -2.13
C ARG A 638 -14.05 -20.36 -2.15
N SER A 639 -14.67 -20.54 -3.30
CA SER A 639 -15.79 -21.49 -3.48
C SER A 639 -15.41 -22.92 -3.12
N GLN A 640 -14.19 -23.35 -3.46
CA GLN A 640 -13.71 -24.69 -3.11
C GLN A 640 -13.49 -24.84 -1.60
N ILE A 641 -12.92 -23.83 -0.93
CA ILE A 641 -12.69 -23.87 0.52
C ILE A 641 -14.01 -23.89 1.26
N GLU A 642 -14.95 -23.01 0.93
CA GLU A 642 -16.27 -22.95 1.57
C GLU A 642 -17.06 -24.27 1.43
N THR A 643 -16.89 -24.94 0.29
CA THR A 643 -17.58 -26.20 0.02
C THR A 643 -16.94 -27.40 0.73
N HIS A 644 -15.61 -27.46 0.83
CA HIS A 644 -14.89 -28.67 1.23
C HIS A 644 -14.27 -28.59 2.63
N VAL A 645 -14.11 -27.38 3.20
CA VAL A 645 -13.48 -27.17 4.52
C VAL A 645 -14.41 -26.43 5.47
N PRO A 646 -15.49 -27.07 5.94
CA PRO A 646 -16.43 -26.39 6.85
C PRO A 646 -15.78 -26.04 8.18
N GLY A 647 -16.22 -24.93 8.78
CA GLY A 647 -15.74 -24.46 10.09
C GLY A 647 -14.51 -23.58 10.04
N VAL A 648 -14.08 -23.18 8.84
CA VAL A 648 -13.06 -22.17 8.62
C VAL A 648 -13.71 -20.97 7.96
N SER A 649 -13.49 -19.79 8.49
CA SER A 649 -13.83 -18.52 7.84
C SER A 649 -12.59 -18.00 7.15
N ILE A 650 -12.74 -17.50 5.92
CA ILE A 650 -11.65 -17.00 5.09
C ILE A 650 -11.97 -15.59 4.61
N GLU A 651 -10.90 -14.83 4.34
CA GLU A 651 -10.96 -13.53 3.70
C GLU A 651 -9.81 -13.45 2.67
N LEU A 652 -10.13 -13.12 1.41
CA LEU A 652 -9.14 -13.03 0.35
C LEU A 652 -9.00 -11.58 -0.12
N ALA A 653 -7.75 -11.11 -0.21
CA ALA A 653 -7.42 -9.77 -0.69
C ALA A 653 -6.14 -9.80 -1.52
N GLN A 654 -6.06 -8.92 -2.52
CA GLN A 654 -4.77 -8.65 -3.15
C GLN A 654 -3.88 -7.85 -2.20
N LEU A 655 -2.56 -7.99 -2.32
CA LEU A 655 -1.60 -7.44 -1.35
C LEU A 655 -1.66 -5.91 -1.23
N MET A 656 -1.90 -5.19 -2.34
CA MET A 656 -2.01 -3.73 -2.31
C MET A 656 -3.28 -3.27 -1.59
N GLU A 657 -4.39 -3.97 -1.79
CA GLU A 657 -5.63 -3.67 -1.10
C GLU A 657 -5.47 -3.90 0.40
N ASP A 658 -4.86 -5.01 0.77
CA ASP A 658 -4.53 -5.38 2.14
C ASP A 658 -3.57 -4.35 2.78
N LEU A 659 -2.48 -4.01 2.10
CA LEU A 659 -1.51 -3.00 2.55
C LEU A 659 -2.16 -1.62 2.76
N ILE A 660 -2.98 -1.16 1.81
CA ILE A 660 -3.66 0.15 1.94
C ILE A 660 -4.66 0.09 3.10
N GLY A 661 -5.35 -1.03 3.26
CA GLY A 661 -6.24 -1.29 4.38
C GLY A 661 -5.52 -1.15 5.72
N ASP A 662 -4.40 -1.79 5.87
CA ASP A 662 -3.57 -1.74 7.07
C ASP A 662 -3.01 -0.33 7.34
N LEU A 663 -2.50 0.34 6.30
CA LEU A 663 -1.97 1.70 6.43
C LEU A 663 -3.03 2.73 6.83
N THR A 664 -4.27 2.50 6.45
CA THR A 664 -5.40 3.42 6.70
C THR A 664 -6.28 3.02 7.89
N ALA A 665 -6.00 1.90 8.56
CA ALA A 665 -6.83 1.27 9.58
C ALA A 665 -8.23 0.83 9.08
N VAL A 666 -8.33 0.54 7.78
CA VAL A 666 -9.60 0.23 7.11
C VAL A 666 -9.40 -0.90 6.12
N PRO A 667 -9.19 -2.14 6.61
CA PRO A 667 -8.81 -3.26 5.74
C PRO A 667 -9.92 -3.72 4.80
N GLN A 668 -11.20 -3.46 5.10
CA GLN A 668 -12.32 -3.96 4.28
C GLN A 668 -13.06 -2.83 3.53
N PRO A 669 -13.62 -3.11 2.35
CA PRO A 669 -14.44 -2.17 1.57
C PRO A 669 -15.65 -1.67 2.35
N VAL A 670 -16.34 -2.57 3.04
CA VAL A 670 -17.53 -2.30 3.86
C VAL A 670 -17.20 -2.46 5.32
N GLN A 671 -17.36 -1.40 6.11
CA GLN A 671 -17.23 -1.42 7.56
C GLN A 671 -18.40 -0.65 8.18
N ILE A 672 -19.12 -1.30 9.09
CA ILE A 672 -20.23 -0.73 9.84
C ILE A 672 -19.85 -0.75 11.31
N LYS A 673 -19.41 0.39 11.84
CA LYS A 673 -19.09 0.58 13.25
C LYS A 673 -20.41 0.77 14.00
N ILE A 674 -20.78 -0.15 14.87
CA ILE A 674 -21.98 -0.10 15.69
C ILE A 674 -21.57 0.24 17.12
N PHE A 675 -22.21 1.22 17.73
CA PHE A 675 -21.88 1.73 19.05
C PHE A 675 -23.03 1.49 20.04
N SER A 676 -22.70 0.98 21.22
CA SER A 676 -23.58 0.85 22.36
C SER A 676 -22.79 0.69 23.65
N ASP A 677 -23.30 1.17 24.77
CA ASP A 677 -22.69 0.94 26.09
C ASP A 677 -22.99 -0.47 26.62
N ASP A 678 -24.11 -1.10 26.16
CA ASP A 678 -24.47 -2.46 26.54
C ASP A 678 -23.87 -3.49 25.55
N ALA A 679 -22.98 -4.34 26.05
CA ALA A 679 -22.29 -5.35 25.28
C ALA A 679 -23.24 -6.38 24.63
N GLN A 680 -24.27 -6.83 25.33
CA GLN A 680 -25.17 -7.85 24.82
C GLN A 680 -26.03 -7.32 23.67
N THR A 681 -26.55 -6.09 23.82
CA THR A 681 -27.27 -5.38 22.75
C THR A 681 -26.38 -5.14 21.55
N LEU A 682 -25.11 -4.77 21.77
CA LEU A 682 -24.12 -4.54 20.72
C LEU A 682 -23.89 -5.81 19.90
N GLU A 683 -23.59 -6.94 20.55
CA GLU A 683 -23.35 -8.22 19.87
C GLU A 683 -24.59 -8.72 19.13
N THR A 684 -25.76 -8.65 19.77
CA THR A 684 -27.01 -9.10 19.16
C THR A 684 -27.33 -8.28 17.91
N THR A 685 -27.08 -6.97 17.96
CA THR A 685 -27.30 -6.07 16.82
C THR A 685 -26.28 -6.34 15.71
N ALA A 686 -24.99 -6.55 16.04
CA ALA A 686 -23.96 -6.85 15.08
C ALA A 686 -24.27 -8.13 14.28
N ARG A 687 -24.70 -9.22 14.94
CA ARG A 687 -25.12 -10.45 14.26
C ARG A 687 -26.32 -10.23 13.33
N LYS A 688 -27.31 -9.44 13.76
CA LYS A 688 -28.48 -9.11 12.91
C LYS A 688 -28.06 -8.29 11.68
N VAL A 689 -27.17 -7.32 11.86
CA VAL A 689 -26.65 -6.47 10.78
C VAL A 689 -25.84 -7.34 9.81
N ALA A 690 -24.95 -8.19 10.30
CA ALA A 690 -24.16 -9.11 9.47
C ALA A 690 -25.06 -10.05 8.64
N ALA A 691 -26.04 -10.69 9.28
CA ALA A 691 -27.01 -11.55 8.59
C ALA A 691 -27.86 -10.79 7.56
N ARG A 692 -28.13 -9.50 7.78
CA ARG A 692 -28.92 -8.67 6.87
C ARG A 692 -28.10 -8.25 5.65
N ILE A 693 -26.87 -7.78 5.84
CA ILE A 693 -26.00 -7.34 4.74
C ILE A 693 -25.51 -8.53 3.90
N GLY A 694 -25.26 -9.70 4.49
CA GLY A 694 -24.84 -10.91 3.78
C GLY A 694 -25.86 -11.45 2.77
N ARG A 695 -27.09 -10.91 2.75
CA ARG A 695 -28.11 -11.22 1.72
C ARG A 695 -28.04 -10.27 0.51
N ILE A 696 -27.22 -9.24 0.56
CA ILE A 696 -27.05 -8.27 -0.52
C ILE A 696 -26.16 -8.91 -1.57
N HIS A 697 -26.61 -8.93 -2.82
CA HIS A 697 -25.83 -9.47 -3.92
C HIS A 697 -24.50 -8.73 -4.07
N GLY A 698 -23.40 -9.45 -4.22
CA GLY A 698 -22.04 -8.93 -4.33
C GLY A 698 -21.35 -8.68 -2.99
N ILE A 699 -21.99 -8.94 -1.84
CA ILE A 699 -21.35 -8.94 -0.53
C ILE A 699 -20.87 -10.35 -0.21
N VAL A 700 -19.56 -10.47 0.10
CA VAL A 700 -18.85 -11.70 0.46
C VAL A 700 -18.02 -11.49 1.74
N ASP A 701 -17.48 -12.56 2.31
CA ASP A 701 -16.57 -12.55 3.47
C ASP A 701 -17.12 -11.68 4.63
N VAL A 702 -18.41 -11.90 4.98
CA VAL A 702 -19.06 -11.11 6.03
C VAL A 702 -18.59 -11.57 7.41
N ASN A 703 -18.03 -10.62 8.17
CA ASN A 703 -17.65 -10.83 9.56
C ASN A 703 -18.52 -9.95 10.47
N ASP A 704 -19.12 -10.54 11.50
CA ASP A 704 -19.96 -9.82 12.46
C ASP A 704 -19.15 -9.00 13.49
N GLY A 705 -17.81 -9.06 13.42
CA GLY A 705 -16.91 -8.34 14.32
C GLY A 705 -16.88 -8.87 15.76
N ILE A 706 -17.52 -10.00 16.01
CA ILE A 706 -17.52 -10.66 17.31
C ILE A 706 -16.48 -11.77 17.25
N ASN A 707 -15.31 -11.51 17.80
CA ASN A 707 -14.18 -12.45 17.84
C ASN A 707 -14.04 -13.01 19.25
N PRO A 708 -14.77 -14.07 19.63
CA PRO A 708 -14.61 -14.66 20.96
C PRO A 708 -13.23 -15.32 21.06
N ALA A 709 -12.56 -15.15 22.19
CA ALA A 709 -11.42 -15.96 22.54
C ALA A 709 -11.84 -17.39 22.87
N GLY A 710 -10.90 -18.32 22.87
CA GLY A 710 -11.17 -19.67 23.39
C GLY A 710 -11.55 -19.65 24.87
N ASP A 711 -12.29 -20.68 25.31
CA ASP A 711 -12.64 -20.84 26.72
C ASP A 711 -11.37 -20.86 27.60
N ALA A 712 -11.50 -20.32 28.81
CA ALA A 712 -10.44 -20.31 29.81
C ALA A 712 -10.85 -21.17 31.01
N LEU A 713 -9.86 -21.85 31.60
CA LEU A 713 -10.01 -22.46 32.91
C LEU A 713 -9.47 -21.49 33.96
N GLU A 714 -10.36 -20.88 34.73
CA GLU A 714 -10.01 -20.07 35.88
C GLU A 714 -9.79 -20.94 37.11
N LEU A 715 -8.66 -20.79 37.75
CA LEU A 715 -8.35 -21.36 39.04
C LEU A 715 -8.65 -20.32 40.12
N HIS A 716 -9.83 -20.43 40.72
CA HIS A 716 -10.25 -19.58 41.82
C HIS A 716 -9.58 -20.07 43.12
N ILE A 717 -8.42 -19.47 43.46
CA ILE A 717 -7.67 -19.87 44.66
C ILE A 717 -8.41 -19.39 45.92
N LEU A 718 -8.62 -20.30 46.82
CA LEU A 718 -9.30 -20.05 48.09
C LEU A 718 -8.30 -19.61 49.17
N PRO A 719 -8.27 -18.31 49.57
CA PRO A 719 -7.20 -17.81 50.44
C PRO A 719 -7.14 -18.51 51.82
N ALA A 720 -8.29 -18.84 52.38
CA ALA A 720 -8.37 -19.54 53.67
C ALA A 720 -7.83 -20.97 53.56
N ALA A 721 -8.16 -21.68 52.48
CA ALA A 721 -7.67 -23.05 52.24
C ALA A 721 -6.15 -23.04 51.94
N ALA A 722 -5.65 -22.04 51.18
CA ALA A 722 -4.25 -21.86 50.92
C ALA A 722 -3.45 -21.60 52.22
N ALA A 723 -3.97 -20.71 53.09
CA ALA A 723 -3.34 -20.42 54.37
C ALA A 723 -3.30 -21.64 55.30
N ALA A 724 -4.35 -22.50 55.26
CA ALA A 724 -4.39 -23.76 56.01
C ALA A 724 -3.26 -24.74 55.59
N GLU A 725 -2.86 -24.69 54.29
CA GLU A 725 -1.71 -25.48 53.78
C GLU A 725 -0.37 -24.71 53.92
N GLY A 726 -0.36 -23.55 54.61
CA GLY A 726 0.85 -22.74 54.88
C GLY A 726 1.36 -21.98 53.64
N MET A 727 0.51 -21.76 52.64
CA MET A 727 0.86 -21.02 51.42
C MET A 727 -0.04 -19.81 51.22
N ASP A 728 0.46 -18.84 50.52
CA ASP A 728 -0.36 -17.73 50.02
C ASP A 728 -0.86 -17.98 48.57
N PRO A 729 -1.88 -17.26 48.12
CA PRO A 729 -2.40 -17.43 46.76
C PRO A 729 -1.36 -17.26 45.64
N GLN A 730 -0.41 -16.35 45.82
CA GLN A 730 0.65 -16.09 44.86
C GLN A 730 1.60 -17.29 44.72
N ALA A 731 1.99 -17.89 45.86
CA ALA A 731 2.85 -19.08 45.88
C ALA A 731 2.17 -20.29 45.18
N ILE A 732 0.85 -20.45 45.36
CA ILE A 732 0.09 -21.49 44.65
C ILE A 732 0.04 -21.21 43.16
N ALA A 733 -0.28 -19.98 42.75
CA ALA A 733 -0.27 -19.59 41.33
C ALA A 733 1.09 -19.83 40.66
N GLN A 734 2.19 -19.43 41.34
CA GLN A 734 3.54 -19.66 40.85
C GLN A 734 3.84 -21.17 40.71
N ALA A 735 3.48 -21.96 41.71
CA ALA A 735 3.69 -23.41 41.66
C ALA A 735 2.92 -24.07 40.50
N VAL A 736 1.71 -23.61 40.19
CA VAL A 736 0.94 -24.08 39.03
C VAL A 736 1.61 -23.66 37.72
N THR A 737 2.08 -22.42 37.60
CA THR A 737 2.82 -21.93 36.42
C THR A 737 4.08 -22.78 36.18
N ASP A 738 4.89 -22.98 37.21
CA ASP A 738 6.12 -23.78 37.11
C ASP A 738 5.82 -25.24 36.70
N MET A 739 4.68 -25.78 37.08
CA MET A 739 4.29 -27.12 36.70
C MET A 739 3.79 -27.22 35.26
N LEU A 740 3.01 -26.23 34.77
CA LEU A 740 2.38 -26.26 33.44
C LEU A 740 3.34 -25.78 32.33
N GLU A 741 3.89 -24.59 32.50
CA GLU A 741 4.78 -23.95 31.52
C GLU A 741 6.24 -24.36 31.71
N GLY A 742 6.60 -24.70 32.95
CA GLY A 742 7.98 -24.91 33.38
C GLY A 742 8.70 -23.60 33.66
N ASP A 743 9.82 -23.73 34.38
CA ASP A 743 10.72 -22.63 34.71
C ASP A 743 12.03 -22.75 33.93
N VAL A 744 12.52 -21.66 33.35
CA VAL A 744 13.84 -21.60 32.69
C VAL A 744 14.89 -21.27 33.74
N ALA A 745 15.38 -22.33 34.38
CA ALA A 745 16.30 -22.24 35.52
C ALA A 745 17.63 -21.57 35.19
N THR A 746 18.13 -21.73 33.98
CA THR A 746 19.39 -21.13 33.52
C THR A 746 19.48 -21.17 31.98
N GLN A 747 20.51 -20.52 31.43
CA GLN A 747 20.81 -20.54 29.99
C GLN A 747 22.27 -20.86 29.76
N PHE A 748 22.55 -21.68 28.73
CA PHE A 748 23.90 -21.99 28.29
C PHE A 748 24.25 -21.25 27.02
N GLN A 749 25.49 -20.86 26.91
CA GLN A 749 26.00 -20.36 25.63
C GLN A 749 26.50 -21.54 24.79
N ARG A 750 25.94 -21.71 23.58
CA ARG A 750 26.36 -22.72 22.60
C ARG A 750 26.70 -22.07 21.27
N GLY A 751 27.99 -21.70 21.14
CA GLY A 751 28.42 -20.91 19.99
C GLY A 751 27.75 -19.53 19.98
N PRO A 752 27.05 -19.11 18.91
CA PRO A 752 26.42 -17.79 18.82
C PRO A 752 25.05 -17.70 19.54
N LYS A 753 24.51 -18.81 20.03
CA LYS A 753 23.18 -18.87 20.65
C LYS A 753 23.23 -19.19 22.14
N THR A 754 22.20 -18.77 22.85
CA THR A 754 21.89 -19.19 24.21
C THR A 754 20.80 -20.26 24.18
N VAL A 755 20.98 -21.33 24.93
CA VAL A 755 20.04 -22.46 25.03
C VAL A 755 19.51 -22.49 26.46
N GLY A 756 18.19 -22.35 26.63
CA GLY A 756 17.54 -22.41 27.93
C GLY A 756 17.52 -23.82 28.51
N VAL A 757 17.51 -23.94 29.83
CA VAL A 757 17.23 -25.19 30.55
C VAL A 757 15.87 -25.04 31.23
N ARG A 758 14.87 -25.65 30.63
CA ARG A 758 13.51 -25.61 31.15
C ARG A 758 13.24 -26.82 32.04
N VAL A 759 12.85 -26.53 33.27
CA VAL A 759 12.43 -27.53 34.26
C VAL A 759 10.91 -27.58 34.27
N ARG A 760 10.34 -28.74 34.02
CA ARG A 760 8.88 -28.94 34.03
C ARG A 760 8.49 -30.30 34.54
N VAL A 761 7.22 -30.47 34.88
CA VAL A 761 6.65 -31.76 35.26
C VAL A 761 6.50 -32.64 34.03
N SER A 762 6.89 -33.90 34.12
CA SER A 762 6.69 -34.89 33.06
C SER A 762 5.21 -35.03 32.75
N GLY A 763 4.83 -34.94 31.45
CA GLY A 763 3.45 -35.11 31.00
C GLY A 763 2.57 -33.85 31.17
N ALA A 764 3.05 -32.70 31.68
CA ALA A 764 2.25 -31.51 31.95
C ALA A 764 1.49 -30.96 30.73
N ARG A 765 2.04 -31.11 29.51
CA ARG A 765 1.40 -30.65 28.27
C ARG A 765 0.18 -31.49 27.83
N ALA A 766 0.02 -32.68 28.34
CA ALA A 766 -1.06 -33.59 27.99
C ALA A 766 -2.12 -33.70 29.11
N LEU A 767 -2.07 -32.82 30.10
CA LEU A 767 -3.02 -32.84 31.21
C LEU A 767 -4.43 -32.52 30.73
N THR A 768 -5.36 -33.36 31.15
CA THR A 768 -6.79 -33.08 31.03
C THR A 768 -7.24 -32.14 32.14
N ASP A 769 -8.40 -31.50 31.97
CA ASP A 769 -9.05 -30.68 33.00
C ASP A 769 -9.16 -31.39 34.36
N THR A 770 -9.52 -32.65 34.36
CA THR A 770 -9.65 -33.45 35.61
C THR A 770 -8.26 -33.67 36.26
N GLU A 771 -7.23 -33.94 35.48
CA GLU A 771 -5.88 -34.18 35.98
C GLU A 771 -5.23 -32.90 36.52
N LEU A 772 -5.59 -31.73 35.98
CA LEU A 772 -5.17 -30.45 36.50
C LEU A 772 -5.52 -30.28 38.00
N GLY A 773 -6.73 -30.63 38.40
CA GLY A 773 -7.14 -30.60 39.81
C GLY A 773 -6.42 -31.58 40.71
N GLN A 774 -5.77 -32.62 40.17
CA GLN A 774 -5.02 -33.63 40.92
C GLN A 774 -3.51 -33.29 41.03
N LEU A 775 -3.06 -32.20 40.44
CA LEU A 775 -1.67 -31.75 40.57
C LEU A 775 -1.28 -31.63 42.05
N GLN A 776 -0.16 -32.27 42.41
CA GLN A 776 0.36 -32.29 43.76
C GLN A 776 1.26 -31.10 44.00
N ILE A 777 0.83 -30.19 44.87
CA ILE A 777 1.60 -29.03 45.30
C ILE A 777 2.26 -29.40 46.64
N ARG A 778 3.51 -28.95 46.82
CA ARG A 778 4.26 -29.12 48.06
C ARG A 778 4.17 -27.89 48.92
N ALA A 779 3.70 -28.05 50.15
CA ALA A 779 3.69 -27.03 51.19
C ALA A 779 5.09 -26.77 51.75
N PRO A 780 5.35 -25.59 52.38
CA PRO A 780 6.63 -25.26 52.97
C PRO A 780 7.13 -26.22 54.07
N ASP A 781 6.22 -26.90 54.75
CA ASP A 781 6.55 -27.95 55.76
C ASP A 781 6.87 -29.31 55.14
N GLY A 782 6.70 -29.44 53.81
CA GLY A 782 7.04 -30.60 53.02
C GLY A 782 5.92 -31.61 52.78
N HIS A 783 4.70 -31.40 53.27
CA HIS A 783 3.56 -32.25 52.93
C HIS A 783 3.06 -31.96 51.49
N LEU A 784 2.37 -32.91 50.89
CA LEU A 784 1.78 -32.81 49.56
C LEU A 784 0.27 -32.71 49.65
N PHE A 785 -0.31 -31.80 48.88
CA PHE A 785 -1.74 -31.66 48.72
C PHE A 785 -2.17 -31.45 47.26
N ALA A 786 -3.37 -31.89 46.90
CA ALA A 786 -3.88 -31.72 45.53
C ALA A 786 -4.39 -30.29 45.32
N LEU A 787 -4.14 -29.68 44.13
CA LEU A 787 -4.59 -28.33 43.75
C LEU A 787 -6.10 -28.10 44.05
N LYS A 788 -6.95 -29.10 43.81
CA LYS A 788 -8.42 -29.05 44.11
C LYS A 788 -8.77 -28.78 45.57
N ARG A 789 -7.81 -28.85 46.49
CA ARG A 789 -8.01 -28.53 47.89
C ARG A 789 -7.99 -27.06 48.21
N VAL A 790 -7.25 -26.31 47.37
CA VAL A 790 -7.00 -24.90 47.57
C VAL A 790 -7.51 -24.02 46.43
N ALA A 791 -8.01 -24.64 45.35
CA ALA A 791 -8.55 -23.92 44.20
C ALA A 791 -9.79 -24.63 43.61
N ASP A 792 -10.80 -23.85 43.34
CA ASP A 792 -11.94 -24.24 42.52
C ASP A 792 -11.67 -23.94 41.05
N ARG A 793 -12.16 -24.82 40.16
CA ARG A 793 -11.99 -24.65 38.70
C ARG A 793 -13.32 -24.16 38.13
N VAL A 794 -13.27 -23.08 37.42
CA VAL A 794 -14.41 -22.49 36.72
C VAL A 794 -14.08 -22.36 35.24
N THR A 795 -14.88 -22.93 34.37
CA THR A 795 -14.77 -22.69 32.94
C THR A 795 -15.39 -21.34 32.63
N LEU A 796 -14.59 -20.41 32.19
CA LEU A 796 -15.02 -19.13 31.66
C LEU A 796 -15.21 -19.27 30.17
N THR A 797 -16.44 -18.98 29.72
CA THR A 797 -16.66 -18.83 28.27
C THR A 797 -15.76 -17.74 27.73
N GLY A 798 -15.14 -17.98 26.58
CA GLY A 798 -14.24 -17.05 25.97
C GLY A 798 -14.88 -15.68 25.75
N GLN A 799 -14.27 -14.65 26.35
CA GLN A 799 -14.74 -13.28 26.18
C GLN A 799 -14.40 -12.81 24.77
N ALA A 800 -15.35 -12.14 24.14
CA ALA A 800 -15.08 -11.51 22.85
C ALA A 800 -14.02 -10.41 22.98
N GLU A 801 -13.27 -10.22 21.91
CA GLU A 801 -12.40 -9.07 21.73
C GLU A 801 -13.21 -7.77 21.92
N ILE A 802 -12.66 -6.83 22.67
CA ILE A 802 -13.31 -5.54 22.94
C ILE A 802 -12.71 -4.51 22.01
N SER A 803 -13.51 -4.05 21.05
CA SER A 803 -13.14 -2.95 20.16
C SER A 803 -13.73 -1.64 20.67
N ARG A 804 -12.93 -0.57 20.58
CA ARG A 804 -13.36 0.78 20.95
C ARG A 804 -12.90 1.78 19.88
N SER A 805 -13.67 2.84 19.69
CA SER A 805 -13.33 3.95 18.80
C SER A 805 -13.63 5.27 19.50
N ASN A 806 -12.64 6.14 19.57
CA ASN A 806 -12.74 7.42 20.28
C ASN A 806 -13.31 7.28 21.70
N LEU A 807 -12.76 6.32 22.46
CA LEU A 807 -13.12 5.99 23.85
C LEU A 807 -14.50 5.35 24.04
N LYS A 808 -15.23 5.02 22.96
CA LYS A 808 -16.55 4.38 23.02
C LYS A 808 -16.47 2.92 22.58
N ARG A 809 -17.19 2.06 23.25
CA ARG A 809 -17.30 0.64 22.90
C ARG A 809 -18.03 0.49 21.57
N MET A 810 -17.51 -0.34 20.68
CA MET A 810 -18.11 -0.63 19.39
C MET A 810 -17.91 -2.08 18.98
N VAL A 811 -18.67 -2.51 17.98
CA VAL A 811 -18.38 -3.69 17.15
C VAL A 811 -18.40 -3.24 15.69
N ALA A 812 -17.43 -3.68 14.91
CA ALA A 812 -17.33 -3.38 13.50
C ALA A 812 -17.76 -4.60 12.67
N VAL A 813 -18.93 -4.53 12.06
CA VAL A 813 -19.34 -5.50 11.05
C VAL A 813 -18.63 -5.16 9.75
N THR A 814 -17.91 -6.13 9.18
CA THR A 814 -17.12 -5.93 7.98
C THR A 814 -17.52 -6.88 6.87
N ALA A 815 -17.27 -6.50 5.62
CA ALA A 815 -17.51 -7.36 4.47
C ALA A 815 -16.66 -6.94 3.28
N ARG A 816 -16.44 -7.87 2.34
CA ARG A 816 -15.82 -7.59 1.04
C ARG A 816 -16.88 -7.53 -0.06
N ILE A 817 -16.48 -7.06 -1.22
CA ILE A 817 -17.36 -6.92 -2.38
C ILE A 817 -16.74 -7.72 -3.52
N ASP A 818 -17.55 -8.55 -4.15
CA ASP A 818 -17.18 -9.29 -5.35
C ASP A 818 -18.15 -9.01 -6.50
N GLY A 819 -17.61 -8.84 -7.72
CA GLY A 819 -18.37 -8.67 -8.95
C GLY A 819 -19.27 -7.43 -9.01
N ARG A 820 -19.12 -6.45 -8.09
CA ARG A 820 -19.95 -5.25 -7.99
C ARG A 820 -19.17 -4.03 -7.51
N ASP A 821 -19.61 -2.82 -7.86
CA ASP A 821 -18.98 -1.57 -7.44
C ASP A 821 -19.29 -1.18 -5.99
N LEU A 822 -18.34 -0.49 -5.36
CA LEU A 822 -18.44 -0.04 -3.96
C LEU A 822 -19.63 0.90 -3.71
N GLY A 823 -19.88 1.84 -4.60
CA GLY A 823 -20.92 2.87 -4.39
C GLY A 823 -22.33 2.30 -4.38
N SER A 824 -22.68 1.44 -5.37
CA SER A 824 -24.01 0.81 -5.44
C SER A 824 -24.22 -0.18 -4.30
N THR A 825 -23.17 -0.92 -3.92
CA THR A 825 -23.22 -1.86 -2.80
C THR A 825 -23.47 -1.14 -1.47
N ILE A 826 -22.77 -0.04 -1.19
CA ILE A 826 -23.00 0.76 0.02
C ILE A 826 -24.37 1.45 0.03
N ALA A 827 -24.90 1.83 -1.14
CA ALA A 827 -26.28 2.34 -1.20
C ALA A 827 -27.30 1.29 -0.74
N ASP A 828 -27.14 0.03 -1.16
CA ASP A 828 -27.98 -1.08 -0.70
C ASP A 828 -27.77 -1.39 0.79
N VAL A 829 -26.51 -1.36 1.27
CA VAL A 829 -26.21 -1.49 2.72
C VAL A 829 -26.92 -0.39 3.52
N ARG A 830 -26.83 0.86 3.07
CA ARG A 830 -27.52 1.99 3.74
C ARG A 830 -29.05 1.80 3.76
N ASN A 831 -29.62 1.36 2.66
CA ASN A 831 -31.04 1.04 2.58
C ASN A 831 -31.43 -0.09 3.54
N ALA A 832 -30.60 -1.12 3.64
CA ALA A 832 -30.82 -2.24 4.57
C ALA A 832 -30.72 -1.81 6.05
N LEU A 833 -29.79 -0.90 6.38
CA LEU A 833 -29.63 -0.31 7.72
C LEU A 833 -30.72 0.70 8.09
N GLY A 834 -31.44 1.24 7.11
CA GLY A 834 -32.59 2.13 7.31
C GLY A 834 -33.85 1.43 7.87
N ASP A 835 -33.85 0.11 8.00
CA ASP A 835 -34.95 -0.64 8.61
C ASP A 835 -35.04 -0.33 10.12
N ALA A 836 -36.16 0.28 10.54
CA ALA A 836 -36.36 0.74 11.90
C ALA A 836 -36.29 -0.40 12.97
N ASN A 837 -36.45 -1.65 12.55
CA ASN A 837 -36.39 -2.81 13.44
C ASN A 837 -34.98 -3.39 13.62
N LEU A 838 -34.01 -2.92 12.86
CA LEU A 838 -32.66 -3.47 12.88
C LEU A 838 -31.81 -2.88 14.02
N LEU A 839 -31.96 -1.59 14.28
CA LEU A 839 -31.22 -0.87 15.31
C LEU A 839 -32.12 -0.52 16.52
N PRO A 840 -31.83 -1.09 17.70
CA PRO A 840 -32.55 -0.74 18.93
C PRO A 840 -32.31 0.73 19.33
N THR A 841 -33.22 1.25 20.20
CA THR A 841 -33.03 2.59 20.77
C THR A 841 -31.73 2.68 21.58
N GLY A 842 -30.92 3.72 21.35
CA GLY A 842 -29.63 3.92 22.00
C GLY A 842 -28.46 3.30 21.24
N VAL A 843 -28.70 2.56 20.15
CA VAL A 843 -27.67 2.07 19.26
C VAL A 843 -27.60 2.97 18.03
N TYR A 844 -26.39 3.38 17.66
CA TYR A 844 -26.15 4.11 16.42
C TYR A 844 -25.00 3.47 15.63
N TYR A 845 -24.89 3.82 14.35
CA TYR A 845 -23.84 3.28 13.49
C TYR A 845 -23.12 4.39 12.72
N GLU A 846 -21.89 4.09 12.33
CA GLU A 846 -21.08 4.88 11.39
C GLU A 846 -20.59 3.97 10.27
N LEU A 847 -20.66 4.46 9.03
CA LEU A 847 -20.10 3.77 7.87
C LEU A 847 -18.63 4.18 7.72
N GLY A 848 -17.76 3.22 7.90
CA GLY A 848 -16.33 3.30 7.70
C GLY A 848 -15.90 2.58 6.40
N GLY A 849 -14.76 1.96 6.44
CA GLY A 849 -14.26 1.17 5.34
C GLY A 849 -13.63 2.02 4.23
N LEU A 850 -13.27 1.38 3.12
CA LEU A 850 -12.79 2.09 1.91
C LEU A 850 -13.82 3.08 1.39
N TYR A 851 -15.10 2.87 1.71
CA TYR A 851 -16.15 3.83 1.39
C TYR A 851 -15.92 5.22 2.03
N GLN A 852 -15.52 5.27 3.29
CA GLN A 852 -15.21 6.53 3.96
C GLN A 852 -14.00 7.22 3.29
N GLN A 853 -12.98 6.46 2.95
CA GLN A 853 -11.81 6.97 2.23
C GLN A 853 -12.20 7.48 0.83
N GLN A 854 -13.07 6.77 0.12
CA GLN A 854 -13.62 7.22 -1.16
C GLN A 854 -14.36 8.55 -1.03
N GLN A 855 -15.21 8.72 -0.01
CA GLN A 855 -15.95 9.96 0.21
C GLN A 855 -15.03 11.15 0.50
N ILE A 856 -14.00 10.95 1.33
CA ILE A 856 -12.97 11.96 1.62
C ILE A 856 -12.24 12.34 0.33
N ALA A 857 -11.81 11.34 -0.44
CA ALA A 857 -11.11 11.51 -1.69
C ALA A 857 -11.96 12.27 -2.73
N PHE A 858 -13.21 11.86 -2.91
CA PHE A 858 -14.12 12.48 -3.89
C PHE A 858 -14.46 13.92 -3.54
N ARG A 859 -14.69 14.23 -2.26
CA ARG A 859 -14.88 15.63 -1.79
C ARG A 859 -13.63 16.47 -2.06
N GLY A 860 -12.44 15.94 -1.75
CA GLY A 860 -11.18 16.60 -2.04
C GLY A 860 -10.99 16.87 -3.53
N LEU A 861 -11.20 15.86 -4.39
CA LEU A 861 -11.08 15.97 -5.83
C LEU A 861 -12.15 16.91 -6.45
N LEU A 862 -13.37 16.91 -5.92
CA LEU A 862 -14.42 17.84 -6.36
C LEU A 862 -14.04 19.28 -6.02
N THR A 863 -13.44 19.52 -4.85
CA THR A 863 -12.91 20.84 -4.46
C THR A 863 -11.77 21.26 -5.38
N VAL A 864 -10.85 20.35 -5.70
CA VAL A 864 -9.75 20.57 -6.65
C VAL A 864 -10.31 20.87 -8.05
N PHE A 865 -11.30 20.13 -8.52
CA PHE A 865 -11.96 20.34 -9.80
C PHE A 865 -12.59 21.75 -9.88
N GLY A 866 -13.32 22.15 -8.83
CA GLY A 866 -13.88 23.50 -8.73
C GLY A 866 -12.81 24.60 -8.70
N ALA A 867 -11.73 24.39 -7.94
CA ALA A 867 -10.60 25.32 -7.90
C ALA A 867 -9.89 25.43 -9.25
N ALA A 868 -9.69 24.32 -9.95
CA ALA A 868 -9.12 24.29 -11.30
C ALA A 868 -9.97 25.09 -12.29
N ILE A 869 -11.29 24.91 -12.27
CA ILE A 869 -12.24 25.71 -13.08
C ILE A 869 -12.11 27.21 -12.77
N ALA A 870 -12.06 27.57 -11.48
CA ALA A 870 -11.95 28.97 -11.05
C ALA A 870 -10.61 29.59 -11.48
N LEU A 871 -9.51 28.88 -11.36
CA LEU A 871 -8.18 29.32 -11.75
C LEU A 871 -8.06 29.48 -13.28
N VAL A 872 -8.57 28.49 -14.04
CA VAL A 872 -8.61 28.57 -15.51
C VAL A 872 -9.49 29.74 -15.95
N PHE A 873 -10.64 29.94 -15.33
CA PHE A 873 -11.50 31.07 -15.61
C PHE A 873 -10.78 32.41 -15.35
N GLY A 874 -10.08 32.54 -14.21
CA GLY A 874 -9.27 33.71 -13.89
C GLY A 874 -8.19 33.98 -14.93
N LEU A 875 -7.47 32.91 -15.36
CA LEU A 875 -6.47 32.98 -16.43
C LEU A 875 -7.08 33.44 -17.77
N LEU A 876 -8.24 32.90 -18.16
CA LEU A 876 -8.94 33.29 -19.38
C LEU A 876 -9.40 34.73 -19.33
N LEU A 877 -9.87 35.22 -18.17
CA LEU A 877 -10.20 36.62 -17.97
C LEU A 877 -8.97 37.52 -18.12
N PHE A 878 -7.83 37.10 -17.56
CA PHE A 878 -6.56 37.84 -17.69
C PHE A 878 -6.06 37.87 -19.14
N LEU A 879 -6.17 36.76 -19.89
CA LEU A 879 -5.72 36.66 -21.28
C LEU A 879 -6.58 37.51 -22.23
N TYR A 880 -7.89 37.47 -22.04
CA TYR A 880 -8.83 38.03 -23.04
C TYR A 880 -9.51 39.32 -22.60
N GLU A 881 -9.47 39.70 -21.30
CA GLU A 881 -10.12 40.87 -20.73
C GLU A 881 -11.63 40.99 -21.08
N ARG A 882 -12.27 39.90 -21.49
CA ARG A 882 -13.65 39.80 -21.96
C ARG A 882 -14.37 38.60 -21.34
N LEU A 883 -15.29 38.88 -20.40
CA LEU A 883 -16.07 37.86 -19.69
C LEU A 883 -16.76 36.86 -20.64
N ARG A 884 -17.35 37.37 -21.75
CA ARG A 884 -18.10 36.54 -22.70
C ARG A 884 -17.21 35.54 -23.43
N VAL A 885 -16.00 35.95 -23.78
CA VAL A 885 -15.00 35.06 -24.41
C VAL A 885 -14.52 33.98 -23.41
N ALA A 886 -14.19 34.39 -22.17
CA ALA A 886 -13.78 33.49 -21.12
C ALA A 886 -14.86 32.43 -20.82
N LEU A 887 -16.15 32.84 -20.73
CA LEU A 887 -17.26 31.90 -20.53
C LEU A 887 -17.47 30.96 -21.73
N ALA A 888 -17.31 31.42 -22.95
CA ALA A 888 -17.44 30.60 -24.16
C ALA A 888 -16.33 29.52 -24.21
N VAL A 889 -15.10 29.89 -23.87
CA VAL A 889 -13.97 28.96 -23.81
C VAL A 889 -14.16 27.97 -22.66
N LEU A 890 -14.57 28.41 -21.47
CA LEU A 890 -14.76 27.55 -20.30
C LEU A 890 -15.90 26.54 -20.49
N ALA A 891 -16.87 26.82 -21.31
CA ALA A 891 -17.96 25.90 -21.61
C ALA A 891 -17.46 24.62 -22.33
N MET A 892 -16.36 24.70 -23.09
CA MET A 892 -15.81 23.54 -23.83
C MET A 892 -15.31 22.43 -22.90
N PRO A 893 -14.38 22.71 -21.96
CA PRO A 893 -13.91 21.65 -21.05
C PRO A 893 -15.01 21.10 -20.13
N LEU A 894 -15.98 21.92 -19.72
CA LEU A 894 -17.10 21.44 -18.89
C LEU A 894 -17.98 20.41 -19.65
N LEU A 895 -18.23 20.64 -20.93
CA LEU A 895 -18.94 19.68 -21.78
C LEU A 895 -18.09 18.43 -22.07
N ALA A 896 -16.78 18.61 -22.25
CA ALA A 896 -15.87 17.49 -22.46
C ALA A 896 -15.75 16.60 -21.21
N ALA A 897 -15.80 17.18 -19.99
CA ALA A 897 -15.86 16.41 -18.76
C ALA A 897 -17.10 15.48 -18.69
N GLY A 898 -18.23 15.89 -19.29
CA GLY A 898 -19.40 15.01 -19.43
C GLY A 898 -19.14 13.77 -20.30
N ALA A 899 -18.28 13.88 -21.30
CA ALA A 899 -17.93 12.73 -22.17
C ALA A 899 -17.10 11.67 -21.41
N VAL A 900 -16.42 12.02 -20.32
CA VAL A 900 -15.69 11.07 -19.48
C VAL A 900 -16.65 9.98 -18.97
N PHE A 901 -17.83 10.37 -18.47
CA PHE A 901 -18.81 9.39 -17.97
C PHE A 901 -19.30 8.44 -19.08
N ILE A 902 -19.42 8.96 -20.30
CA ILE A 902 -19.80 8.12 -21.46
C ILE A 902 -18.69 7.09 -21.75
N GLY A 903 -17.42 7.53 -21.74
CA GLY A 903 -16.28 6.64 -21.96
C GLY A 903 -16.15 5.57 -20.89
N LEU A 904 -16.28 5.92 -19.63
CA LEU A 904 -16.25 5.00 -18.51
C LEU A 904 -17.41 3.98 -18.60
N TRP A 905 -18.62 4.44 -18.94
CA TRP A 905 -19.77 3.57 -19.11
C TRP A 905 -19.61 2.55 -20.26
N ILE A 906 -19.09 2.99 -21.42
CA ILE A 906 -18.86 2.11 -22.57
C ILE A 906 -17.79 1.06 -22.28
N THR A 907 -16.75 1.43 -21.55
CA THR A 907 -15.63 0.54 -21.21
C THR A 907 -15.89 -0.33 -19.97
N GLY A 908 -16.99 -0.08 -19.23
CA GLY A 908 -17.31 -0.79 -17.99
C GLY A 908 -16.37 -0.46 -16.82
N ILE A 909 -15.62 0.64 -16.90
CA ILE A 909 -14.68 1.05 -15.86
C ILE A 909 -15.37 1.97 -14.87
N GLU A 910 -15.11 1.73 -13.59
CA GLU A 910 -15.67 2.51 -12.50
C GLU A 910 -15.10 3.94 -12.42
N LEU A 911 -15.91 4.85 -11.92
CA LEU A 911 -15.46 6.18 -11.51
C LEU A 911 -14.64 6.06 -10.23
N ASN A 912 -13.34 6.11 -10.36
CA ASN A 912 -12.37 6.06 -9.27
C ASN A 912 -11.50 7.31 -9.24
N ILE A 913 -10.57 7.38 -8.31
CA ILE A 913 -9.68 8.51 -8.14
C ILE A 913 -8.90 8.84 -9.42
N SER A 914 -8.39 7.82 -10.14
CA SER A 914 -7.62 8.00 -11.39
C SER A 914 -8.49 8.58 -12.51
N ALA A 915 -9.74 8.12 -12.64
CA ALA A 915 -10.69 8.67 -13.60
C ALA A 915 -11.05 10.14 -13.30
N MET A 916 -11.25 10.49 -12.03
CA MET A 916 -11.52 11.87 -11.61
C MET A 916 -10.33 12.80 -11.86
N MET A 917 -9.11 12.32 -11.70
CA MET A 917 -7.91 13.06 -12.07
C MET A 917 -7.87 13.32 -13.58
N GLY A 918 -8.13 12.28 -14.40
CA GLY A 918 -8.24 12.42 -15.84
C GLY A 918 -9.30 13.45 -16.24
N MET A 919 -10.45 13.46 -15.58
CA MET A 919 -11.50 14.44 -15.77
C MET A 919 -11.04 15.87 -15.43
N THR A 920 -10.25 16.02 -14.37
CA THR A 920 -9.67 17.33 -14.02
C THR A 920 -8.65 17.79 -15.07
N MET A 921 -7.84 16.88 -15.59
CA MET A 921 -6.84 17.18 -16.62
C MET A 921 -7.47 17.63 -17.95
N ILE A 922 -8.62 17.08 -18.32
CA ILE A 922 -9.35 17.47 -19.52
C ILE A 922 -9.73 18.95 -19.51
N ILE A 923 -9.92 19.57 -18.34
CA ILE A 923 -10.19 21.02 -18.24
C ILE A 923 -9.05 21.82 -18.89
N GLY A 924 -7.79 21.46 -18.61
CA GLY A 924 -6.62 22.11 -19.18
C GLY A 924 -6.45 21.86 -20.66
N ILE A 925 -6.47 20.57 -21.03
CA ILE A 925 -6.20 20.12 -22.39
C ILE A 925 -7.19 20.74 -23.37
N VAL A 926 -8.49 20.71 -23.06
CA VAL A 926 -9.53 21.30 -23.91
C VAL A 926 -9.46 22.83 -23.92
N THR A 927 -9.12 23.46 -22.77
CA THR A 927 -8.92 24.92 -22.68
C THR A 927 -7.74 25.37 -23.52
N GLU A 928 -6.62 24.62 -23.51
CA GLU A 928 -5.43 24.87 -24.30
C GLU A 928 -5.77 24.98 -25.81
N VAL A 929 -6.47 23.99 -26.34
CA VAL A 929 -6.87 23.97 -27.75
C VAL A 929 -7.85 25.09 -28.07
N ALA A 930 -8.76 25.42 -27.15
CA ALA A 930 -9.68 26.55 -27.32
C ALA A 930 -8.94 27.91 -27.30
N ILE A 931 -7.87 28.05 -26.49
CA ILE A 931 -7.00 29.22 -26.50
C ILE A 931 -6.34 29.39 -27.87
N PHE A 932 -5.80 28.34 -28.48
CA PHE A 932 -5.23 28.41 -29.83
C PHE A 932 -6.24 28.85 -30.88
N TYR A 933 -7.49 28.35 -30.79
CA TYR A 933 -8.55 28.80 -31.69
C TYR A 933 -8.87 30.31 -31.55
N VAL A 934 -9.06 30.75 -30.31
CA VAL A 934 -9.40 32.16 -30.02
C VAL A 934 -8.25 33.11 -30.39
N SER A 935 -7.00 32.69 -30.14
CA SER A 935 -5.82 33.49 -30.52
C SER A 935 -5.71 33.68 -32.03
N GLU A 936 -5.98 32.59 -32.81
CA GLU A 936 -6.03 32.69 -34.26
C GLU A 936 -7.15 33.63 -34.75
N LEU A 937 -8.33 33.50 -34.17
CA LEU A 937 -9.45 34.39 -34.44
C LEU A 937 -9.10 35.87 -34.19
N GLN A 938 -8.43 36.14 -33.06
CA GLN A 938 -8.03 37.51 -32.72
C GLN A 938 -6.97 38.05 -33.68
N ALA A 939 -6.02 37.23 -34.14
CA ALA A 939 -5.02 37.60 -35.12
C ALA A 939 -5.69 37.97 -36.47
N LEU A 940 -6.61 37.16 -36.99
CA LEU A 940 -7.33 37.39 -38.23
C LEU A 940 -8.20 38.65 -38.18
N VAL A 941 -8.80 38.94 -37.03
CA VAL A 941 -9.66 40.17 -36.86
C VAL A 941 -8.83 41.41 -36.67
N ARG A 942 -7.68 41.35 -35.99
CA ARG A 942 -6.86 42.49 -35.58
C ARG A 942 -5.80 42.83 -36.63
N ASP A 943 -5.10 41.82 -37.13
CA ASP A 943 -3.90 41.99 -37.94
C ASP A 943 -4.24 41.90 -39.43
N ASP A 944 -5.22 41.07 -39.83
CA ASP A 944 -5.66 40.91 -41.24
C ASP A 944 -6.99 41.67 -41.52
N GLU A 945 -7.49 42.44 -40.55
CA GLU A 945 -8.71 43.26 -40.64
C GLU A 945 -9.94 42.50 -41.22
N MET A 946 -10.00 41.19 -41.04
CA MET A 946 -11.03 40.34 -41.62
C MET A 946 -12.40 40.54 -40.91
N PRO A 947 -13.52 40.52 -41.61
CA PRO A 947 -14.84 40.56 -40.97
C PRO A 947 -15.04 39.41 -39.99
N PHE A 948 -15.58 39.66 -38.81
CA PHE A 948 -15.70 38.73 -37.69
C PHE A 948 -16.32 37.37 -38.09
N GLY A 949 -17.32 37.35 -38.97
CA GLY A 949 -17.97 36.14 -39.47
C GLY A 949 -17.07 35.29 -40.34
N ASP A 950 -16.28 35.92 -41.21
CA ASP A 950 -15.32 35.25 -42.09
C ASP A 950 -14.09 34.81 -41.33
N ALA A 951 -13.61 35.62 -40.37
CA ALA A 951 -12.54 35.32 -39.46
C ALA A 951 -12.83 34.09 -38.60
N LEU A 952 -14.06 33.89 -38.13
CA LEU A 952 -14.48 32.66 -37.42
C LEU A 952 -14.31 31.40 -38.27
N GLN A 953 -14.73 31.47 -39.56
CA GLN A 953 -14.62 30.35 -40.47
C GLN A 953 -13.14 30.07 -40.87
N ALA A 954 -12.39 31.16 -41.09
CA ALA A 954 -10.97 31.07 -41.43
C ALA A 954 -10.14 30.50 -40.29
N ALA A 955 -10.37 30.96 -39.06
CA ALA A 955 -9.71 30.46 -37.87
C ALA A 955 -9.94 28.94 -37.69
N GLY A 956 -11.17 28.48 -37.89
CA GLY A 956 -11.50 27.06 -37.87
C GLY A 956 -10.79 26.26 -38.93
N ARG A 957 -10.72 26.76 -40.18
CA ARG A 957 -9.99 26.08 -41.29
C ARG A 957 -8.49 26.00 -41.03
N ASN A 958 -7.92 27.08 -40.53
CA ASN A 958 -6.48 27.17 -40.19
C ASN A 958 -6.10 26.23 -39.04
N ARG A 959 -7.00 26.04 -38.11
CA ARG A 959 -6.76 25.22 -36.89
C ARG A 959 -7.27 23.78 -36.98
N LEU A 960 -8.07 23.43 -37.99
CA LEU A 960 -8.62 22.07 -38.16
C LEU A 960 -7.53 21.00 -38.23
N ARG A 961 -6.50 21.21 -39.08
CA ARG A 961 -5.42 20.26 -39.30
C ARG A 961 -4.53 20.11 -38.05
N PRO A 962 -4.00 21.17 -37.43
CA PRO A 962 -3.25 21.07 -36.18
C PRO A 962 -4.04 20.34 -35.07
N ILE A 963 -5.26 20.80 -34.75
CA ILE A 963 -6.07 20.24 -33.69
C ILE A 963 -6.38 18.76 -33.94
N ALA A 964 -6.78 18.38 -35.17
CA ALA A 964 -7.03 16.97 -35.49
C ALA A 964 -5.76 16.10 -35.34
N MET A 965 -4.64 16.61 -35.78
CA MET A 965 -3.35 15.92 -35.72
C MET A 965 -2.89 15.68 -34.27
N THR A 966 -2.94 16.73 -33.44
CA THR A 966 -2.55 16.63 -32.03
C THR A 966 -3.52 15.76 -31.23
N THR A 967 -4.81 15.92 -31.43
CA THR A 967 -5.83 15.09 -30.76
C THR A 967 -5.65 13.60 -31.11
N ILE A 968 -5.47 13.25 -32.39
CA ILE A 968 -5.26 11.86 -32.81
C ILE A 968 -3.93 11.33 -32.27
N ALA A 969 -2.86 12.11 -32.33
CA ALA A 969 -1.57 11.71 -31.77
C ALA A 969 -1.62 11.46 -30.27
N ALA A 970 -2.30 12.33 -29.51
CA ALA A 970 -2.50 12.17 -28.07
C ALA A 970 -3.36 10.93 -27.72
N ILE A 971 -4.46 10.70 -28.45
CA ILE A 971 -5.27 9.49 -28.29
C ILE A 971 -4.44 8.23 -28.55
N LEU A 972 -3.68 8.18 -29.66
CA LEU A 972 -2.89 7.02 -30.02
C LEU A 972 -1.73 6.81 -29.03
N ALA A 973 -1.13 7.89 -28.49
CA ALA A 973 -0.10 7.80 -27.46
C ALA A 973 -0.64 7.20 -26.13
N LEU A 974 -1.90 7.47 -25.79
CA LEU A 974 -2.55 6.96 -24.59
C LEU A 974 -3.21 5.57 -24.76
N LEU A 975 -3.36 5.07 -26.01
CA LEU A 975 -3.98 3.77 -26.29
C LEU A 975 -3.34 2.60 -25.53
N PRO A 976 -2.02 2.46 -25.44
CA PRO A 976 -1.41 1.37 -24.69
C PRO A 976 -1.84 1.35 -23.23
N LEU A 977 -1.98 2.53 -22.58
CA LEU A 977 -2.48 2.67 -21.21
C LEU A 977 -3.98 2.36 -21.11
N ALA A 978 -4.77 2.81 -22.12
CA ALA A 978 -6.21 2.56 -22.13
C ALA A 978 -6.56 1.07 -22.28
N PHE A 979 -5.70 0.30 -22.95
CA PHE A 979 -5.82 -1.16 -23.07
C PHE A 979 -5.13 -1.92 -21.91
N ALA A 980 -4.58 -1.22 -20.93
CA ALA A 980 -3.85 -1.81 -19.80
C ALA A 980 -2.78 -2.83 -20.25
N LEU A 981 -2.01 -2.50 -21.30
CA LEU A 981 -0.99 -3.40 -21.85
C LEU A 981 0.20 -3.51 -20.88
N GLY A 982 0.28 -4.66 -20.19
CA GLY A 982 1.34 -5.00 -19.23
C GLY A 982 0.96 -4.76 -17.76
N GLN A 983 1.68 -5.44 -16.86
CA GLN A 983 1.45 -5.34 -15.42
C GLN A 983 1.67 -3.91 -14.91
N GLY A 984 0.82 -3.45 -14.00
CA GLY A 984 0.88 -2.10 -13.42
C GLY A 984 0.26 -0.98 -14.27
N SER A 985 0.05 -1.18 -15.59
CA SER A 985 -0.63 -0.19 -16.45
C SER A 985 -2.13 -0.08 -16.16
N ALA A 986 -2.74 -1.11 -15.55
CA ALA A 986 -4.15 -1.11 -15.15
C ALA A 986 -4.50 0.05 -14.20
N MET A 987 -3.59 0.47 -13.32
CA MET A 987 -3.81 1.64 -12.44
C MET A 987 -3.99 2.95 -13.21
N GLN A 988 -3.42 3.05 -14.42
CA GLN A 988 -3.49 4.25 -15.26
C GLN A 988 -4.62 4.17 -16.30
N GLN A 989 -5.24 3.02 -16.47
CA GLN A 989 -6.29 2.79 -17.46
C GLN A 989 -7.48 3.74 -17.33
N PRO A 990 -8.06 3.96 -16.12
CA PRO A 990 -9.19 4.89 -15.97
C PRO A 990 -8.81 6.34 -16.30
N LEU A 991 -7.58 6.76 -15.96
CA LEU A 991 -7.01 8.06 -16.32
C LEU A 991 -6.94 8.21 -17.85
N ALA A 992 -6.36 7.22 -18.54
CA ALA A 992 -6.20 7.25 -20.00
C ALA A 992 -7.55 7.30 -20.71
N ILE A 993 -8.51 6.48 -20.28
CA ILE A 993 -9.89 6.45 -20.84
C ILE A 993 -10.60 7.79 -20.61
N ALA A 994 -10.48 8.37 -19.43
CA ALA A 994 -11.05 9.69 -19.14
C ALA A 994 -10.50 10.76 -20.09
N ILE A 995 -9.17 10.80 -20.29
CA ILE A 995 -8.52 11.76 -21.19
C ILE A 995 -8.94 11.49 -22.64
N ILE A 996 -8.88 10.25 -23.12
CA ILE A 996 -9.28 9.88 -24.50
C ILE A 996 -10.73 10.28 -24.79
N SER A 997 -11.64 10.01 -23.85
CA SER A 997 -13.06 10.35 -23.98
C SER A 997 -13.28 11.86 -24.16
N GLY A 998 -12.58 12.66 -23.36
CA GLY A 998 -12.59 14.12 -23.48
C GLY A 998 -12.00 14.60 -24.80
N LEU A 999 -10.87 14.01 -25.23
CA LEU A 999 -10.18 14.34 -26.49
C LEU A 999 -11.05 14.03 -27.72
N ILE A 1000 -11.81 12.95 -27.75
CA ILE A 1000 -12.72 12.61 -28.85
C ILE A 1000 -13.75 13.71 -29.03
N VAL A 1001 -14.35 14.23 -27.96
CA VAL A 1001 -15.40 15.24 -28.00
C VAL A 1001 -14.85 16.65 -28.15
N GLN A 1002 -13.59 16.88 -27.78
CA GLN A 1002 -12.89 18.17 -27.91
C GLN A 1002 -12.95 18.72 -29.32
N LEU A 1003 -12.73 17.86 -30.32
CA LEU A 1003 -12.65 18.27 -31.71
C LEU A 1003 -13.95 18.94 -32.20
N PRO A 1004 -15.15 18.33 -32.10
CA PRO A 1004 -16.41 19.00 -32.43
C PRO A 1004 -16.75 20.14 -31.51
N LEU A 1005 -16.41 20.11 -30.24
CA LEU A 1005 -16.67 21.20 -29.31
C LEU A 1005 -15.91 22.48 -29.70
N VAL A 1006 -14.60 22.38 -29.92
CA VAL A 1006 -13.76 23.55 -30.23
C VAL A 1006 -13.96 24.06 -31.66
N LEU A 1007 -14.16 23.16 -32.63
CA LEU A 1007 -14.26 23.55 -34.04
C LEU A 1007 -15.68 23.91 -34.49
N LEU A 1008 -16.72 23.42 -33.82
CA LEU A 1008 -18.12 23.72 -34.22
C LEU A 1008 -18.87 24.52 -33.16
N LEU A 1009 -18.82 24.14 -31.89
CA LEU A 1009 -19.60 24.80 -30.84
C LEU A 1009 -18.98 26.14 -30.41
N LEU A 1010 -17.65 26.20 -30.20
CA LEU A 1010 -16.99 27.44 -29.76
C LEU A 1010 -17.21 28.61 -30.73
N PRO A 1011 -17.03 28.43 -32.07
CA PRO A 1011 -17.36 29.51 -33.02
C PRO A 1011 -18.81 30.02 -32.92
N VAL A 1012 -19.75 29.12 -32.73
CA VAL A 1012 -21.17 29.45 -32.60
C VAL A 1012 -21.44 30.23 -31.34
N LEU A 1013 -20.88 29.81 -30.20
CA LEU A 1013 -21.01 30.53 -28.93
C LEU A 1013 -20.37 31.92 -29.00
N LEU A 1014 -19.20 32.05 -29.59
CA LEU A 1014 -18.55 33.37 -29.81
C LEU A 1014 -19.40 34.24 -30.69
N LYS A 1015 -20.01 33.76 -31.80
CA LYS A 1015 -20.90 34.48 -32.67
C LYS A 1015 -22.14 34.98 -31.94
N LEU A 1016 -22.75 34.11 -31.12
CA LEU A 1016 -23.97 34.49 -30.36
C LEU A 1016 -23.69 35.49 -29.25
N LEU A 1017 -22.58 35.33 -28.53
CA LEU A 1017 -22.24 36.19 -27.39
C LEU A 1017 -21.66 37.54 -27.81
N MET A 1018 -21.03 37.63 -28.97
CA MET A 1018 -20.39 38.86 -29.48
C MET A 1018 -21.29 39.68 -30.43
N LYS A 1019 -22.34 39.08 -31.01
CA LYS A 1019 -23.24 39.73 -31.99
C LYS A 1019 -24.08 40.88 -31.40
N LYS A 1020 -24.19 41.06 -30.09
CA LYS A 1020 -25.01 42.09 -29.40
C LYS A 1020 -24.38 43.51 -29.35
N ARG A 1021 -23.28 43.81 -30.03
CA ARG A 1021 -22.63 45.14 -30.04
C ARG A 1021 -22.56 45.83 -31.40
N ALA A 1022 -23.26 45.30 -32.42
CA ALA A 1022 -23.37 45.92 -33.75
C ALA A 1022 -24.82 46.35 -34.07
N ALA A 1023 -25.63 46.60 -33.02
CA ALA A 1023 -26.96 47.23 -33.15
C ALA A 1023 -27.01 48.42 -32.19
#